data_2d564ba7f9d14677e7b179d8a8f36c8a
#
_entry.id   2d564ba7f9d14677e7b179d8a8f36c8a
#
_cell.length_a   1.000
_cell.length_b   1.000
_cell.length_c   1.000
_cell.angle_alpha   90.00
_cell.angle_beta   90.00
_cell.angle_gamma   90.00
#
_symmetry.space_group_name_H-M   'P 1'
#
loop_
_entity.id
_entity.type
_entity.pdbx_description
1 polymer ?
#
loop_
_entity_poly.entity_id
_entity_poly.type
_entity_poly.pdbx_seq_one_letter_code
_entity_poly.pdbx_strand_id
1 'polypeptide(L)'
;PTKIEGNPMHSGSKGATDAFTQASILDLYDPDRSKRVTYGGEASSMSAFKDWAVEYLPKQGKGTAVICEPSSSPTFHRMQRAFMKKNPHAIWVEYAPLTNTNEREALHHAFGGHWVAVPDFSKAKNILSIDADFLGAGPMQVQNTQGWSAGRKVQHGAMSRLLMFETGLSITGSKADDRFALSPAGLLAVAELIAFNGTGISTIEGSVELDDEIVQLLKDEFGTPDLVVVGASQPAIVHSLAAKINERIGAVGNTVSYRQVANGSNATLSEVVAGMKDGRVTTAVIVGGNPTFDAPQELGFAEALEALNASVCLSYYNDETSQACKWHVNQAHWLEAWNDGTAADGTTCIGQPLIEALFGGLSASEFVAILAGEKVTDSHTLVQTTFNPNSDKWDPAWRTAVHDGVVANTKTIEKPPVNRKEMPLVSGVTASAQTVLFTPSPTVWDGRFANNGWMQELPDTLTKLTWDNAVLLSPATARALDVKQGDMLRIEVGGASIEIAALPVPGTADDCFVLPLGYGRKFEGRVCKGAGVDAYPLRNENMWSAPAKVTKTGTTYPLATTQMHFAVDTTPGKGAQDRMPLLYREGTLDQYNEDPGFVSHIGHVPHSLSIYEEHQFEGAKYKWGMSIDLSTCTGCNSCVAACHAENNIPIVGKDQVLVGREMHWLRIDRYFAFAKDSHGAYDGDKLESVAIQPVTCHHCENAPCEEVC
;
A
#
# COMPACT_ATOMS: atom_id res chain seq x y z
N PRO A 1 -10.82 -22.54 -4.14
CA PRO A 1 -9.76 -22.17 -3.19
C PRO A 1 -10.36 -21.44 -2.01
N THR A 2 -9.81 -21.68 -0.83
CA THR A 2 -10.29 -21.10 0.44
C THR A 2 -9.20 -20.30 1.15
N LYS A 3 -7.93 -20.49 0.76
CA LYS A 3 -6.76 -19.81 1.31
C LYS A 3 -5.64 -19.73 0.29
N ILE A 4 -4.80 -18.72 0.41
CA ILE A 4 -3.60 -18.54 -0.41
C ILE A 4 -2.38 -18.73 0.48
N GLU A 5 -1.44 -19.55 0.00
CA GLU A 5 -0.11 -19.70 0.57
C GLU A 5 0.91 -19.08 -0.38
N GLY A 6 1.93 -18.44 0.18
CA GLY A 6 3.03 -17.91 -0.62
C GLY A 6 3.92 -19.03 -1.20
N ASN A 7 4.51 -18.79 -2.36
CA ASN A 7 5.45 -19.71 -2.96
C ASN A 7 6.84 -19.56 -2.35
N PRO A 8 7.39 -20.58 -1.65
CA PRO A 8 8.73 -20.49 -1.06
C PRO A 8 9.86 -20.35 -2.09
N MET A 9 9.64 -20.72 -3.35
CA MET A 9 10.59 -20.53 -4.44
C MET A 9 10.64 -19.09 -4.97
N HIS A 10 9.61 -18.27 -4.69
CA HIS A 10 9.56 -16.89 -5.13
C HIS A 10 10.58 -16.03 -4.37
N SER A 11 11.47 -15.32 -5.08
CA SER A 11 12.61 -14.61 -4.51
C SER A 11 12.24 -13.51 -3.52
N GLY A 12 11.13 -12.81 -3.75
CA GLY A 12 10.66 -11.71 -2.91
C GLY A 12 9.81 -12.16 -1.73
N SER A 13 8.90 -13.13 -1.92
CA SER A 13 7.96 -13.53 -0.87
C SER A 13 8.45 -14.69 -0.01
N LYS A 14 9.27 -15.60 -0.55
CA LYS A 14 9.82 -16.79 0.15
C LYS A 14 8.78 -17.54 1.00
N GLY A 15 7.56 -17.66 0.48
CA GLY A 15 6.45 -18.33 1.15
C GLY A 15 5.54 -17.42 1.99
N ALA A 16 5.83 -16.13 2.13
CA ALA A 16 4.96 -15.18 2.81
C ALA A 16 3.95 -14.51 1.86
N THR A 17 2.93 -13.90 2.43
CA THR A 17 1.88 -13.13 1.74
C THR A 17 1.57 -11.85 2.51
N ASP A 18 0.86 -10.93 1.88
CA ASP A 18 0.28 -9.75 2.51
C ASP A 18 -1.23 -9.90 2.79
N ALA A 19 -1.82 -8.92 3.44
CA ALA A 19 -3.24 -8.93 3.80
C ALA A 19 -4.14 -8.91 2.55
N PHE A 20 -3.79 -8.14 1.53
CA PHE A 20 -4.56 -8.03 0.27
C PHE A 20 -4.61 -9.35 -0.47
N THR A 21 -3.46 -10.04 -0.57
CA THR A 21 -3.37 -11.37 -1.20
C THR A 21 -4.26 -12.38 -0.46
N GLN A 22 -4.23 -12.40 0.88
CA GLN A 22 -5.08 -13.27 1.67
C GLN A 22 -6.56 -12.98 1.47
N ALA A 23 -6.95 -11.70 1.48
CA ALA A 23 -8.34 -11.27 1.34
C ALA A 23 -8.88 -11.43 -0.08
N SER A 24 -8.04 -11.54 -1.12
CA SER A 24 -8.45 -11.65 -2.53
C SER A 24 -9.27 -12.92 -2.84
N ILE A 25 -9.26 -13.90 -1.95
CA ILE A 25 -10.19 -15.05 -2.02
C ILE A 25 -11.64 -14.58 -1.95
N LEU A 26 -11.95 -13.58 -1.13
CA LEU A 26 -13.30 -13.05 -1.05
C LEU A 26 -13.71 -12.37 -2.35
N ASP A 27 -12.79 -11.65 -3.00
CA ASP A 27 -13.03 -11.02 -4.30
C ASP A 27 -13.34 -12.04 -5.40
N LEU A 28 -12.69 -13.22 -5.36
CA LEU A 28 -12.95 -14.30 -6.33
C LEU A 28 -14.43 -14.72 -6.33
N TYR A 29 -15.04 -14.79 -5.14
CA TYR A 29 -16.42 -15.23 -4.94
C TYR A 29 -17.41 -14.08 -4.75
N ASP A 30 -16.98 -12.83 -4.89
CA ASP A 30 -17.83 -11.65 -4.71
C ASP A 30 -19.05 -11.72 -5.65
N PRO A 31 -20.28 -11.72 -5.10
CA PRO A 31 -21.50 -11.76 -5.90
C PRO A 31 -21.73 -10.50 -6.75
N ASP A 32 -21.05 -9.39 -6.44
CA ASP A 32 -21.13 -8.12 -7.17
C ASP A 32 -20.18 -8.07 -8.38
N ARG A 33 -19.32 -9.08 -8.56
CA ARG A 33 -18.50 -9.21 -9.76
C ARG A 33 -19.35 -9.24 -11.02
N SER A 34 -18.85 -8.59 -12.05
CA SER A 34 -19.48 -8.58 -13.35
C SER A 34 -19.54 -9.98 -13.97
N LYS A 35 -20.73 -10.41 -14.40
CA LYS A 35 -21.00 -11.79 -14.86
C LYS A 35 -21.13 -11.89 -16.37
N ARG A 36 -21.12 -10.78 -17.09
CA ARG A 36 -21.38 -10.75 -18.55
C ARG A 36 -20.88 -9.46 -19.19
N VAL A 37 -20.69 -9.56 -20.49
CA VAL A 37 -20.42 -8.40 -21.35
C VAL A 37 -21.69 -7.56 -21.49
N THR A 38 -21.56 -6.24 -21.48
CA THR A 38 -22.67 -5.31 -21.79
C THR A 38 -22.25 -4.29 -22.85
N TYR A 39 -23.26 -3.77 -23.59
CA TYR A 39 -23.13 -2.69 -24.54
C TYR A 39 -24.22 -1.66 -24.29
N GLY A 40 -23.86 -0.38 -24.05
CA GLY A 40 -24.81 0.67 -23.70
C GLY A 40 -25.61 0.37 -22.44
N GLY A 41 -25.06 -0.39 -21.49
CA GLY A 41 -25.73 -0.87 -20.28
C GLY A 41 -26.58 -2.14 -20.46
N GLU A 42 -26.89 -2.53 -21.70
CA GLU A 42 -27.68 -3.71 -22.00
C GLU A 42 -26.81 -4.96 -22.16
N ALA A 43 -27.40 -6.14 -21.87
CA ALA A 43 -26.70 -7.41 -22.00
C ALA A 43 -26.24 -7.67 -23.42
N SER A 44 -24.98 -8.06 -23.57
CA SER A 44 -24.36 -8.44 -24.86
C SER A 44 -23.60 -9.77 -24.72
N SER A 45 -22.80 -10.11 -25.73
CA SER A 45 -22.03 -11.34 -25.71
C SER A 45 -20.54 -11.09 -25.98
N MET A 46 -19.70 -12.01 -25.50
CA MET A 46 -18.27 -12.01 -25.78
C MET A 46 -17.99 -12.11 -27.30
N SER A 47 -18.83 -12.83 -28.08
CA SER A 47 -18.72 -12.88 -29.53
C SER A 47 -18.95 -11.51 -30.16
N ALA A 48 -20.03 -10.82 -29.79
CA ALA A 48 -20.34 -9.49 -30.30
C ALA A 48 -19.23 -8.48 -29.99
N PHE A 49 -18.65 -8.56 -28.80
CA PHE A 49 -17.49 -7.74 -28.46
C PHE A 49 -16.27 -8.06 -29.34
N LYS A 50 -15.95 -9.35 -29.55
CA LYS A 50 -14.83 -9.77 -30.41
C LYS A 50 -15.02 -9.30 -31.85
N ASP A 51 -16.23 -9.44 -32.38
CA ASP A 51 -16.58 -8.98 -33.73
C ASP A 51 -16.39 -7.46 -33.85
N TRP A 52 -16.88 -6.69 -32.87
CA TRP A 52 -16.66 -5.25 -32.80
C TRP A 52 -15.16 -4.89 -32.73
N ALA A 53 -14.39 -5.57 -31.89
CA ALA A 53 -12.96 -5.30 -31.72
C ALA A 53 -12.18 -5.54 -33.03
N VAL A 54 -12.47 -6.62 -33.73
CA VAL A 54 -11.81 -6.99 -35.00
C VAL A 54 -12.21 -6.08 -36.14
N GLU A 55 -13.49 -5.71 -36.25
CA GLU A 55 -13.99 -4.90 -37.35
C GLU A 55 -13.77 -3.40 -37.18
N TYR A 56 -13.90 -2.90 -35.95
CA TYR A 56 -13.89 -1.46 -35.64
C TYR A 56 -12.49 -0.93 -35.37
N LEU A 57 -11.73 -1.55 -34.48
CA LEU A 57 -10.46 -0.98 -34.00
C LEU A 57 -9.38 -0.85 -35.09
N PRO A 58 -9.15 -1.79 -36.02
CA PRO A 58 -8.13 -1.64 -37.04
C PRO A 58 -8.37 -0.44 -37.98
N LYS A 59 -9.63 -0.05 -38.13
CA LYS A 59 -10.02 1.11 -38.95
C LYS A 59 -9.80 2.41 -38.21
N GLN A 60 -9.69 2.36 -36.85
CA GLN A 60 -9.63 3.48 -35.96
C GLN A 60 -8.29 3.62 -35.23
N GLY A 61 -7.26 2.85 -35.55
CA GLY A 61 -5.96 2.87 -34.89
C GLY A 61 -5.38 4.29 -34.73
N LYS A 62 -5.65 5.19 -35.66
CA LYS A 62 -5.46 6.62 -35.50
C LYS A 62 -6.67 7.18 -34.71
N GLY A 63 -6.42 7.77 -33.53
CA GLY A 63 -7.46 8.26 -32.63
C GLY A 63 -7.89 7.24 -31.57
N THR A 64 -7.18 6.10 -31.44
CA THR A 64 -7.38 5.16 -30.35
C THR A 64 -6.40 5.43 -29.21
N ALA A 65 -6.91 5.55 -27.98
CA ALA A 65 -6.11 5.57 -26.77
C ALA A 65 -6.40 4.33 -25.90
N VAL A 66 -5.34 3.67 -25.44
CA VAL A 66 -5.40 2.60 -24.45
C VAL A 66 -4.87 3.15 -23.14
N ILE A 67 -5.67 3.05 -22.09
CA ILE A 67 -5.33 3.40 -20.73
C ILE A 67 -5.32 2.11 -19.92
N CYS A 68 -4.21 1.75 -19.33
CA CYS A 68 -4.10 0.51 -18.56
C CYS A 68 -3.39 0.75 -17.23
N GLU A 69 -3.60 -0.16 -16.27
CA GLU A 69 -2.76 -0.19 -15.08
C GLU A 69 -1.33 -0.61 -15.43
N PRO A 70 -0.31 -0.10 -14.69
CA PRO A 70 1.05 -0.60 -14.80
C PRO A 70 1.09 -2.11 -14.56
N SER A 71 1.78 -2.84 -15.43
CA SER A 71 1.87 -4.30 -15.35
C SER A 71 3.31 -4.78 -15.24
N SER A 72 3.54 -5.83 -14.44
CA SER A 72 4.81 -6.56 -14.39
C SER A 72 4.82 -7.79 -15.33
N SER A 73 3.73 -8.07 -16.05
CA SER A 73 3.56 -9.24 -16.88
C SER A 73 4.34 -9.14 -18.21
N PRO A 74 5.33 -10.02 -18.45
CA PRO A 74 6.01 -10.12 -19.75
C PRO A 74 5.03 -10.42 -20.90
N THR A 75 4.01 -11.25 -20.64
CA THR A 75 2.98 -11.58 -21.62
C THR A 75 2.12 -10.36 -21.97
N PHE A 76 1.68 -9.59 -21.00
CA PHE A 76 0.95 -8.35 -21.25
C PHE A 76 1.76 -7.38 -22.11
N HIS A 77 3.03 -7.15 -21.77
CA HIS A 77 3.92 -6.28 -22.56
C HIS A 77 4.20 -6.82 -23.97
N ARG A 78 4.22 -8.15 -24.16
CA ARG A 78 4.29 -8.73 -25.51
C ARG A 78 3.04 -8.41 -26.31
N MET A 79 1.86 -8.50 -25.71
CA MET A 79 0.60 -8.15 -26.35
C MET A 79 0.47 -6.65 -26.62
N GLN A 80 0.93 -5.80 -25.70
CA GLN A 80 1.05 -4.37 -25.91
C GLN A 80 1.89 -4.06 -27.17
N ARG A 81 3.08 -4.66 -27.27
CA ARG A 81 3.94 -4.48 -28.46
C ARG A 81 3.28 -4.97 -29.73
N ALA A 82 2.55 -6.09 -29.69
CA ALA A 82 1.80 -6.63 -30.83
C ALA A 82 0.70 -5.65 -31.28
N PHE A 83 -0.06 -5.10 -30.33
CA PHE A 83 -1.08 -4.08 -30.56
C PHE A 83 -0.47 -2.80 -31.18
N MET A 84 0.59 -2.26 -30.57
CA MET A 84 1.24 -1.03 -31.03
C MET A 84 1.90 -1.19 -32.42
N LYS A 85 2.46 -2.37 -32.72
CA LYS A 85 3.00 -2.68 -34.04
C LYS A 85 1.93 -2.61 -35.14
N LYS A 86 0.71 -3.06 -34.83
CA LYS A 86 -0.44 -3.04 -35.74
C LYS A 86 -1.08 -1.65 -35.81
N ASN A 87 -1.03 -0.91 -34.69
CA ASN A 87 -1.64 0.41 -34.52
C ASN A 87 -0.58 1.47 -34.13
N PRO A 88 0.37 1.81 -35.03
CA PRO A 88 1.53 2.65 -34.68
C PRO A 88 1.17 4.11 -34.30
N HIS A 89 -0.05 4.53 -34.59
CA HIS A 89 -0.57 5.87 -34.23
C HIS A 89 -1.46 5.86 -32.98
N ALA A 90 -1.66 4.69 -32.37
CA ALA A 90 -2.40 4.61 -31.11
C ALA A 90 -1.61 5.23 -29.96
N ILE A 91 -2.33 5.76 -29.00
CA ILE A 91 -1.79 6.24 -27.74
C ILE A 91 -1.88 5.09 -26.71
N TRP A 92 -0.82 4.89 -25.95
CA TRP A 92 -0.80 3.93 -24.86
C TRP A 92 -0.32 4.62 -23.59
N VAL A 93 -1.15 4.59 -22.53
CA VAL A 93 -0.87 5.20 -21.24
C VAL A 93 -1.00 4.18 -20.12
N GLU A 94 0.03 4.04 -19.32
CA GLU A 94 -0.06 3.39 -18.01
C GLU A 94 -0.49 4.42 -16.97
N TYR A 95 -1.60 4.17 -16.31
CA TYR A 95 -2.16 5.03 -15.28
C TYR A 95 -2.57 4.22 -14.05
N ALA A 96 -2.18 4.68 -12.89
CA ALA A 96 -2.73 4.32 -11.59
C ALA A 96 -2.59 5.52 -10.65
N PRO A 97 -3.52 5.75 -9.71
CA PRO A 97 -3.49 6.92 -8.84
C PRO A 97 -2.34 6.88 -7.83
N LEU A 98 -1.87 5.69 -7.49
CA LEU A 98 -0.79 5.44 -6.52
C LEU A 98 0.44 4.89 -7.26
N THR A 99 1.24 5.77 -7.84
CA THR A 99 2.45 5.40 -8.60
C THR A 99 3.71 6.01 -8.00
N ASN A 100 4.87 5.39 -8.28
CA ASN A 100 6.19 5.93 -7.95
C ASN A 100 6.69 6.89 -9.05
N THR A 101 5.83 7.76 -9.57
CA THR A 101 6.19 8.67 -10.67
C THR A 101 7.36 9.56 -10.29
N ASN A 102 7.37 10.11 -9.08
CA ASN A 102 8.43 10.99 -8.59
C ASN A 102 9.80 10.27 -8.51
N GLU A 103 9.81 9.03 -8.01
CA GLU A 103 11.02 8.19 -8.00
C GLU A 103 11.50 7.88 -9.43
N ARG A 104 10.57 7.48 -10.31
CA ARG A 104 10.90 7.17 -11.72
C ARG A 104 11.47 8.39 -12.45
N GLU A 105 10.91 9.57 -12.21
CA GLU A 105 11.41 10.84 -12.77
C GLU A 105 12.81 11.13 -12.29
N ALA A 106 13.07 11.06 -10.99
CA ALA A 106 14.37 11.28 -10.40
C ALA A 106 15.42 10.30 -10.93
N LEU A 107 15.10 9.02 -11.01
CA LEU A 107 16.01 7.98 -11.52
C LEU A 107 16.21 8.09 -13.03
N HIS A 108 15.17 8.46 -13.79
CA HIS A 108 15.32 8.77 -15.23
C HIS A 108 16.27 9.93 -15.47
N HIS A 109 16.14 10.98 -14.68
CA HIS A 109 17.01 12.15 -14.76
C HIS A 109 18.46 11.80 -14.37
N ALA A 110 18.63 11.02 -13.30
CA ALA A 110 19.95 10.64 -12.77
C ALA A 110 20.71 9.66 -13.69
N PHE A 111 20.02 8.66 -14.23
CA PHE A 111 20.69 7.52 -14.89
C PHE A 111 20.37 7.40 -16.40
N GLY A 112 19.36 8.13 -16.89
CA GLY A 112 18.76 7.87 -18.20
C GLY A 112 17.99 6.55 -18.24
N GLY A 113 17.02 6.41 -19.14
CA GLY A 113 16.13 5.23 -19.14
C GLY A 113 15.18 5.19 -17.94
N HIS A 114 14.52 4.06 -17.73
CA HIS A 114 13.54 3.89 -16.66
C HIS A 114 14.05 2.85 -15.66
N TRP A 115 14.19 3.26 -14.40
CA TRP A 115 14.76 2.46 -13.33
C TRP A 115 13.80 2.41 -12.13
N VAL A 116 13.89 1.33 -11.36
CA VAL A 116 13.30 1.20 -10.04
C VAL A 116 14.35 0.79 -9.02
N ALA A 117 14.32 1.37 -7.84
CA ALA A 117 15.20 0.99 -6.75
C ALA A 117 14.69 -0.30 -6.09
N VAL A 118 15.63 -1.18 -5.73
CA VAL A 118 15.37 -2.44 -5.04
C VAL A 118 16.24 -2.48 -3.78
N PRO A 119 15.72 -2.02 -2.62
CA PRO A 119 16.45 -2.04 -1.37
C PRO A 119 16.61 -3.47 -0.84
N ASP A 120 17.72 -3.71 -0.14
CA ASP A 120 18.01 -4.95 0.59
C ASP A 120 18.22 -4.63 2.07
N PHE A 121 17.12 -4.58 2.81
CA PHE A 121 17.13 -4.27 4.24
C PHE A 121 17.86 -5.32 5.08
N SER A 122 18.04 -6.54 4.57
CA SER A 122 18.76 -7.59 5.30
C SER A 122 20.26 -7.32 5.46
N LYS A 123 20.81 -6.42 4.63
CA LYS A 123 22.20 -6.02 4.67
C LYS A 123 22.43 -4.69 5.36
N ALA A 124 21.39 -3.88 5.54
CA ALA A 124 21.48 -2.57 6.14
C ALA A 124 21.50 -2.66 7.66
N LYS A 125 22.45 -1.98 8.30
CA LYS A 125 22.55 -1.85 9.76
C LYS A 125 22.00 -0.52 10.25
N ASN A 126 22.29 0.58 9.56
CA ASN A 126 21.79 1.91 9.84
C ASN A 126 20.91 2.37 8.67
N ILE A 127 19.61 2.34 8.87
CA ILE A 127 18.62 2.69 7.85
C ILE A 127 18.08 4.08 8.14
N LEU A 128 18.13 4.95 7.16
CA LEU A 128 17.47 6.25 7.19
C LEU A 128 16.25 6.22 6.26
N SER A 129 15.10 6.52 6.78
CA SER A 129 13.85 6.60 6.02
C SER A 129 13.30 8.03 6.02
N ILE A 130 13.00 8.56 4.83
CA ILE A 130 12.32 9.84 4.62
C ILE A 130 10.93 9.54 4.07
N ASP A 131 9.92 9.49 4.93
CA ASP A 131 8.52 9.24 4.62
C ASP A 131 8.27 7.89 3.88
N ALA A 132 9.21 6.94 3.97
CA ALA A 132 9.05 5.66 3.32
C ALA A 132 8.44 4.62 4.26
N ASP A 133 7.13 4.38 4.12
CA ASP A 133 6.45 3.29 4.83
C ASP A 133 6.70 1.94 4.13
N PHE A 134 7.97 1.50 4.12
CA PHE A 134 8.38 0.27 3.43
C PHE A 134 7.91 -1.03 4.11
N LEU A 135 7.42 -0.96 5.35
CA LEU A 135 6.78 -2.07 6.07
C LEU A 135 5.26 -2.06 5.93
N GLY A 136 4.68 -0.92 5.55
CA GLY A 136 3.27 -0.76 5.29
C GLY A 136 2.82 -1.34 3.95
N ALA A 137 1.55 -1.15 3.63
CA ALA A 137 0.94 -1.62 2.39
C ALA A 137 1.68 -1.09 1.15
N GLY A 138 2.07 -1.99 0.24
CA GLY A 138 2.78 -1.59 -0.97
C GLY A 138 3.35 -2.76 -1.77
N PRO A 139 3.77 -2.52 -3.01
CA PRO A 139 4.19 -3.58 -3.94
C PRO A 139 5.36 -4.46 -3.47
N MET A 140 6.23 -3.93 -2.59
CA MET A 140 7.38 -4.67 -2.06
C MET A 140 7.28 -4.97 -0.56
N GLN A 141 6.11 -4.77 0.05
CA GLN A 141 5.91 -4.96 1.50
C GLN A 141 6.48 -6.27 2.02
N VAL A 142 6.12 -7.40 1.39
CA VAL A 142 6.54 -8.74 1.85
C VAL A 142 8.07 -8.89 1.82
N GLN A 143 8.70 -8.47 0.72
CA GLN A 143 10.17 -8.53 0.56
C GLN A 143 10.88 -7.63 1.58
N ASN A 144 10.39 -6.39 1.72
CA ASN A 144 10.96 -5.40 2.64
C ASN A 144 10.82 -5.84 4.09
N THR A 145 9.63 -6.34 4.48
CA THR A 145 9.37 -6.87 5.82
C THR A 145 10.30 -8.03 6.16
N GLN A 146 10.50 -8.97 5.23
CA GLN A 146 11.43 -10.09 5.47
C GLN A 146 12.88 -9.62 5.64
N GLY A 147 13.32 -8.69 4.78
CA GLY A 147 14.67 -8.13 4.86
C GLY A 147 14.89 -7.36 6.17
N TRP A 148 13.97 -6.50 6.54
CA TRP A 148 14.03 -5.74 7.78
C TRP A 148 13.98 -6.66 9.01
N SER A 149 13.02 -7.59 9.07
CA SER A 149 12.90 -8.55 10.18
C SER A 149 14.17 -9.39 10.39
N ALA A 150 14.89 -9.74 9.33
CA ALA A 150 16.16 -10.43 9.44
C ALA A 150 17.20 -9.59 10.17
N GLY A 151 17.25 -8.27 9.93
CA GLY A 151 18.13 -7.33 10.62
C GLY A 151 17.73 -7.02 12.07
N ARG A 152 16.46 -7.27 12.45
CA ARG A 152 15.93 -7.03 13.82
C ARG A 152 16.13 -8.20 14.78
N LYS A 153 16.57 -9.36 14.29
CA LYS A 153 16.98 -10.46 15.17
C LYS A 153 18.31 -10.12 15.82
N VAL A 154 18.33 -10.08 17.14
CA VAL A 154 19.58 -9.84 17.88
C VAL A 154 20.55 -10.99 17.58
N GLN A 155 21.65 -10.68 16.94
CA GLN A 155 22.72 -11.61 16.61
C GLN A 155 24.05 -11.06 17.10
N HIS A 156 24.73 -11.82 17.96
CA HIS A 156 26.01 -11.39 18.55
C HIS A 156 25.95 -10.02 19.25
N GLY A 157 24.82 -9.72 19.88
CA GLY A 157 24.62 -8.45 20.61
C GLY A 157 24.37 -7.22 19.73
N ALA A 158 24.02 -7.41 18.46
CA ALA A 158 23.73 -6.32 17.53
C ALA A 158 22.44 -6.56 16.75
N MET A 159 21.78 -5.47 16.36
CA MET A 159 20.65 -5.46 15.41
C MET A 159 20.66 -4.18 14.58
N SER A 160 19.85 -4.12 13.51
CA SER A 160 19.74 -2.90 12.68
C SER A 160 19.06 -1.76 13.46
N ARG A 161 19.45 -0.51 13.15
CA ARG A 161 18.83 0.72 13.64
C ARG A 161 18.08 1.42 12.52
N LEU A 162 16.90 1.92 12.82
CA LEU A 162 16.03 2.66 11.89
C LEU A 162 15.77 4.06 12.43
N LEU A 163 16.19 5.07 11.67
CA LEU A 163 15.84 6.47 11.88
C LEU A 163 14.77 6.86 10.85
N MET A 164 13.61 7.33 11.35
CA MET A 164 12.45 7.67 10.52
C MET A 164 12.08 9.14 10.65
N PHE A 165 11.96 9.81 9.52
CA PHE A 165 11.32 11.11 9.37
C PHE A 165 10.07 10.97 8.53
N GLU A 166 8.90 11.32 9.07
CA GLU A 166 7.63 11.18 8.37
C GLU A 166 6.61 12.22 8.83
N THR A 167 5.58 12.48 8.02
CA THR A 167 4.54 13.44 8.40
C THR A 167 3.42 12.79 9.20
N GLY A 168 2.92 11.67 8.76
CA GLY A 168 1.91 10.87 9.45
C GLY A 168 2.53 9.63 10.07
N LEU A 169 1.99 9.17 11.19
CA LEU A 169 2.47 7.93 11.81
C LEU A 169 2.19 6.74 10.91
N SER A 170 3.25 6.02 10.51
CA SER A 170 3.19 4.82 9.67
C SER A 170 3.57 3.56 10.44
N ILE A 171 3.34 2.38 9.81
CA ILE A 171 3.83 1.10 10.35
C ILE A 171 5.36 1.13 10.48
N THR A 172 6.07 1.65 9.48
CA THR A 172 7.53 1.79 9.54
C THR A 172 7.95 2.72 10.66
N GLY A 173 7.29 3.86 10.82
CA GLY A 173 7.54 4.80 11.92
C GLY A 173 7.28 4.20 13.30
N SER A 174 6.27 3.34 13.43
CA SER A 174 5.99 2.63 14.70
C SER A 174 7.08 1.60 15.10
N LYS A 175 7.96 1.25 14.18
CA LYS A 175 9.07 0.30 14.37
C LYS A 175 10.44 0.97 14.34
N ALA A 176 10.48 2.30 14.20
CA ALA A 176 11.71 3.05 14.23
C ALA A 176 12.30 3.10 15.65
N ASP A 177 13.62 3.07 15.72
CA ASP A 177 14.37 3.28 16.97
C ASP A 177 14.38 4.76 17.33
N ASP A 178 14.46 5.63 16.29
CA ASP A 178 14.33 7.08 16.43
C ASP A 178 13.32 7.58 15.38
N ARG A 179 12.36 8.39 15.79
CA ARG A 179 11.30 8.89 14.93
C ARG A 179 10.99 10.36 15.16
N PHE A 180 10.89 11.11 14.07
CA PHE A 180 10.52 12.53 14.07
C PHE A 180 9.34 12.78 13.13
N ALA A 181 8.33 13.49 13.66
CA ALA A 181 7.19 13.94 12.88
C ALA A 181 7.48 15.32 12.28
N LEU A 182 7.55 15.42 10.95
CA LEU A 182 7.90 16.63 10.23
C LEU A 182 6.90 16.94 9.11
N SER A 183 6.69 18.22 8.86
CA SER A 183 5.96 18.65 7.65
C SER A 183 6.72 18.24 6.36
N PRO A 184 6.05 18.24 5.19
CA PRO A 184 6.75 17.99 3.92
C PRO A 184 7.94 18.90 3.67
N ALA A 185 7.88 20.15 4.13
CA ALA A 185 8.99 21.10 4.07
C ALA A 185 10.16 20.69 4.98
N GLY A 186 9.86 20.14 6.16
CA GLY A 186 10.86 19.58 7.08
C GLY A 186 11.53 18.33 6.52
N LEU A 187 10.76 17.45 5.85
CA LEU A 187 11.32 16.25 5.20
C LEU A 187 12.28 16.62 4.05
N LEU A 188 11.95 17.65 3.29
CA LEU A 188 12.86 18.20 2.28
C LEU A 188 14.15 18.72 2.90
N ALA A 189 14.06 19.44 4.04
CA ALA A 189 15.20 19.96 4.77
C ALA A 189 16.14 18.86 5.28
N VAL A 190 15.58 17.73 5.77
CA VAL A 190 16.37 16.54 6.17
C VAL A 190 17.16 16.00 4.98
N ALA A 191 16.52 15.80 3.83
CA ALA A 191 17.19 15.31 2.64
C ALA A 191 18.30 16.25 2.17
N GLU A 192 18.07 17.56 2.22
CA GLU A 192 19.04 18.61 1.89
C GLU A 192 20.24 18.60 2.85
N LEU A 193 19.97 18.58 4.16
CA LEU A 193 21.00 18.56 5.20
C LEU A 193 21.99 17.41 4.99
N ILE A 194 21.47 16.20 4.75
CA ILE A 194 22.29 15.00 4.55
C ILE A 194 23.02 15.03 3.21
N ALA A 195 22.36 15.45 2.13
CA ALA A 195 22.95 15.47 0.79
C ALA A 195 24.14 16.43 0.68
N PHE A 196 24.10 17.55 1.40
CA PHE A 196 25.11 18.62 1.36
C PHE A 196 26.04 18.67 2.58
N ASN A 197 26.08 17.62 3.40
CA ASN A 197 26.93 17.50 4.59
C ASN A 197 26.73 18.63 5.62
N GLY A 198 25.49 19.04 5.84
CA GLY A 198 25.11 19.72 7.06
C GLY A 198 25.54 21.17 7.21
N THR A 199 25.44 22.02 6.21
CA THR A 199 25.59 23.46 6.42
C THR A 199 24.36 24.10 7.09
N GLY A 200 23.23 23.38 7.21
CA GLY A 200 22.01 23.85 7.88
C GLY A 200 21.27 25.00 7.19
N ILE A 201 21.83 25.51 6.09
CA ILE A 201 21.24 26.60 5.31
C ILE A 201 20.38 25.95 4.23
N SER A 202 19.08 26.20 4.26
CA SER A 202 18.16 25.80 3.20
C SER A 202 18.49 26.53 1.91
N THR A 203 18.77 25.79 0.85
CA THR A 203 19.04 26.31 -0.49
C THR A 203 17.96 25.93 -1.50
N ILE A 204 17.08 24.98 -1.14
CA ILE A 204 15.99 24.50 -1.97
C ILE A 204 14.72 25.24 -1.60
N GLU A 205 14.04 25.83 -2.57
CA GLU A 205 12.76 26.51 -2.37
C GLU A 205 11.74 25.55 -1.73
N GLY A 206 11.06 26.01 -0.68
CA GLY A 206 10.08 25.23 0.08
C GLY A 206 10.67 24.42 1.24
N SER A 207 11.97 24.40 1.44
CA SER A 207 12.63 23.83 2.61
C SER A 207 12.54 24.80 3.82
N VAL A 208 12.61 24.25 5.05
CA VAL A 208 12.57 25.00 6.31
C VAL A 208 13.81 24.71 7.17
N GLU A 209 14.05 25.52 8.16
CA GLU A 209 15.09 25.26 9.16
C GLU A 209 14.68 24.11 10.07
N LEU A 210 15.61 23.21 10.36
CA LEU A 210 15.42 22.06 11.25
C LEU A 210 15.81 22.42 12.69
N ASP A 211 15.15 21.77 13.63
CA ASP A 211 15.50 21.86 15.06
C ASP A 211 16.94 21.37 15.31
N ASP A 212 17.63 22.02 16.24
CA ASP A 212 19.02 21.70 16.59
C ASP A 212 19.19 20.23 17.03
N GLU A 213 18.20 19.65 17.69
CA GLU A 213 18.18 18.25 18.11
C GLU A 213 18.31 17.31 16.92
N ILE A 214 17.53 17.53 15.85
CA ILE A 214 17.58 16.75 14.62
C ILE A 214 18.93 16.93 13.92
N VAL A 215 19.40 18.16 13.85
CA VAL A 215 20.70 18.48 13.23
C VAL A 215 21.84 17.78 13.96
N GLN A 216 21.83 17.78 15.29
CA GLN A 216 22.84 17.13 16.13
C GLN A 216 22.76 15.61 16.00
N LEU A 217 21.55 15.02 16.07
CA LEU A 217 21.36 13.58 15.89
C LEU A 217 21.95 13.10 14.55
N LEU A 218 21.65 13.80 13.47
CA LEU A 218 22.12 13.42 12.13
C LEU A 218 23.63 13.58 11.95
N LYS A 219 24.26 14.52 12.65
CA LYS A 219 25.70 14.78 12.57
C LYS A 219 26.52 13.88 13.47
N ASP A 220 26.10 13.70 14.71
CA ASP A 220 26.95 13.21 15.78
C ASP A 220 26.54 11.84 16.33
N GLU A 221 25.24 11.50 16.33
CA GLU A 221 24.73 10.35 17.08
C GLU A 221 24.29 9.16 16.19
N PHE A 222 23.62 9.44 15.07
CA PHE A 222 23.12 8.38 14.19
C PHE A 222 24.26 7.72 13.38
N GLY A 223 25.29 8.48 13.06
CA GLY A 223 26.41 8.05 12.23
C GLY A 223 26.07 8.01 10.73
N THR A 224 26.89 7.33 9.95
CA THR A 224 26.65 7.21 8.51
C THR A 224 25.61 6.13 8.23
N PRO A 225 24.49 6.42 7.53
CA PRO A 225 23.55 5.38 7.11
C PRO A 225 24.21 4.41 6.11
N ASP A 226 23.73 3.17 6.12
CA ASP A 226 24.09 2.15 5.12
C ASP A 226 23.07 2.14 3.97
N LEU A 227 21.87 2.70 4.20
CA LEU A 227 20.77 2.74 3.26
C LEU A 227 19.90 3.97 3.53
N VAL A 228 19.58 4.73 2.49
CA VAL A 228 18.56 5.79 2.53
C VAL A 228 17.41 5.42 1.61
N VAL A 229 16.20 5.42 2.15
CA VAL A 229 14.96 5.16 1.41
C VAL A 229 14.01 6.35 1.51
N VAL A 230 13.23 6.58 0.45
CA VAL A 230 12.31 7.72 0.31
C VAL A 230 10.94 7.24 -0.07
N GLY A 231 9.90 7.76 0.58
CA GLY A 231 8.50 7.45 0.28
C GLY A 231 8.06 7.97 -1.09
N ALA A 232 7.16 7.23 -1.73
CA ALA A 232 6.64 7.58 -3.06
C ALA A 232 5.92 8.95 -3.10
N SER A 233 5.45 9.43 -1.95
CA SER A 233 4.83 10.73 -1.76
C SER A 233 5.78 11.91 -1.92
N GLN A 234 7.09 11.68 -1.74
CA GLN A 234 8.07 12.75 -1.75
C GLN A 234 8.35 13.27 -3.17
N PRO A 235 8.66 14.56 -3.33
CA PRO A 235 9.01 15.14 -4.63
C PRO A 235 10.21 14.48 -5.26
N ALA A 236 10.30 14.52 -6.59
CA ALA A 236 11.40 13.92 -7.35
C ALA A 236 12.79 14.39 -6.90
N ILE A 237 12.91 15.64 -6.43
CA ILE A 237 14.18 16.16 -5.89
C ILE A 237 14.66 15.39 -4.66
N VAL A 238 13.75 14.98 -3.75
CA VAL A 238 14.12 14.21 -2.54
C VAL A 238 14.65 12.82 -2.93
N HIS A 239 14.00 12.16 -3.91
CA HIS A 239 14.50 10.90 -4.48
C HIS A 239 15.86 11.06 -5.16
N SER A 240 16.10 12.18 -5.86
CA SER A 240 17.38 12.48 -6.48
C SER A 240 18.49 12.70 -5.45
N LEU A 241 18.19 13.41 -4.35
CA LEU A 241 19.12 13.61 -3.24
C LEU A 241 19.44 12.26 -2.55
N ALA A 242 18.44 11.42 -2.30
CA ALA A 242 18.64 10.09 -1.72
C ALA A 242 19.52 9.19 -2.64
N ALA A 243 19.31 9.21 -3.95
CA ALA A 243 20.16 8.50 -4.88
C ALA A 243 21.63 8.99 -4.82
N LYS A 244 21.84 10.30 -4.68
CA LYS A 244 23.17 10.91 -4.48
C LYS A 244 23.80 10.48 -3.15
N ILE A 245 23.01 10.46 -2.07
CA ILE A 245 23.47 9.99 -0.75
C ILE A 245 23.85 8.51 -0.83
N ASN A 246 22.98 7.64 -1.36
CA ASN A 246 23.22 6.20 -1.48
C ASN A 246 24.49 5.86 -2.29
N GLU A 247 24.80 6.65 -3.32
CA GLU A 247 26.08 6.50 -4.03
C GLU A 247 27.27 6.90 -3.16
N ARG A 248 27.19 8.06 -2.49
CA ARG A 248 28.26 8.58 -1.65
C ARG A 248 28.63 7.65 -0.49
N ILE A 249 27.62 7.01 0.14
CA ILE A 249 27.82 6.07 1.25
C ILE A 249 28.16 4.65 0.80
N GLY A 250 28.24 4.39 -0.52
CA GLY A 250 28.55 3.06 -1.06
C GLY A 250 27.41 2.05 -0.96
N ALA A 251 26.17 2.50 -0.80
CA ALA A 251 24.98 1.65 -0.73
C ALA A 251 24.69 0.94 -2.07
N VAL A 252 25.02 1.59 -3.21
CA VAL A 252 24.72 1.08 -4.55
C VAL A 252 25.45 -0.21 -4.86
N GLY A 253 24.69 -1.27 -5.10
CA GLY A 253 25.18 -2.64 -5.33
C GLY A 253 25.49 -3.41 -4.04
N ASN A 254 25.17 -2.83 -2.88
CA ASN A 254 25.25 -3.47 -1.57
C ASN A 254 23.86 -3.53 -0.90
N THR A 255 23.39 -2.43 -0.34
CA THR A 255 22.09 -2.31 0.34
C THR A 255 20.96 -1.79 -0.57
N VAL A 256 21.31 -1.20 -1.71
CA VAL A 256 20.36 -0.88 -2.78
C VAL A 256 20.89 -1.31 -4.13
N SER A 257 20.03 -1.92 -4.93
CA SER A 257 20.27 -2.27 -6.32
C SER A 257 19.20 -1.59 -7.19
N TYR A 258 19.38 -1.63 -8.49
CA TYR A 258 18.43 -1.05 -9.42
C TYR A 258 18.04 -2.06 -10.49
N ARG A 259 16.82 -1.94 -11.01
CA ARG A 259 16.37 -2.73 -12.15
C ARG A 259 15.86 -1.80 -13.24
N GLN A 260 16.33 -2.02 -14.46
CA GLN A 260 15.77 -1.34 -15.61
C GLN A 260 14.38 -1.88 -15.94
N VAL A 261 13.42 -0.99 -16.20
CA VAL A 261 12.06 -1.33 -16.58
C VAL A 261 11.72 -0.70 -17.93
N ALA A 262 10.81 -1.31 -18.68
CA ALA A 262 10.32 -0.71 -19.91
C ALA A 262 9.50 0.55 -19.61
N ASN A 263 9.53 1.52 -20.52
CA ASN A 263 8.53 2.58 -20.54
C ASN A 263 7.28 2.04 -21.21
N GLY A 264 6.21 1.88 -20.45
CA GLY A 264 4.94 1.40 -20.96
C GLY A 264 4.11 2.48 -21.67
N SER A 265 4.39 3.77 -21.42
CA SER A 265 3.58 4.89 -21.92
C SER A 265 4.27 5.66 -23.05
N ASN A 266 3.49 6.17 -23.99
CA ASN A 266 3.93 7.13 -25.00
C ASN A 266 3.20 8.49 -24.90
N ALA A 267 2.36 8.66 -23.87
CA ALA A 267 1.67 9.89 -23.52
C ALA A 267 1.28 9.89 -22.04
N THR A 268 0.75 11.00 -21.55
CA THR A 268 0.15 11.15 -20.21
C THR A 268 -1.38 11.01 -20.25
N LEU A 269 -2.00 10.75 -19.10
CA LEU A 269 -3.47 10.74 -18.99
C LEU A 269 -4.06 12.11 -19.37
N SER A 270 -3.43 13.18 -18.96
CA SER A 270 -3.82 14.57 -19.28
C SER A 270 -3.86 14.82 -20.80
N GLU A 271 -2.83 14.34 -21.54
CA GLU A 271 -2.80 14.45 -23.00
C GLU A 271 -3.90 13.63 -23.69
N VAL A 272 -4.24 12.45 -23.13
CA VAL A 272 -5.35 11.64 -23.63
C VAL A 272 -6.67 12.34 -23.43
N VAL A 273 -6.93 12.89 -22.24
CA VAL A 273 -8.17 13.63 -21.95
C VAL A 273 -8.30 14.88 -22.81
N ALA A 274 -7.22 15.63 -23.00
CA ALA A 274 -7.19 16.75 -23.94
C ALA A 274 -7.53 16.28 -25.37
N GLY A 275 -6.97 15.15 -25.79
CA GLY A 275 -7.27 14.54 -27.09
C GLY A 275 -8.72 14.07 -27.24
N MET A 276 -9.36 13.59 -26.16
CA MET A 276 -10.80 13.26 -26.16
C MET A 276 -11.65 14.52 -26.36
N LYS A 277 -11.32 15.60 -25.62
CA LYS A 277 -12.06 16.87 -25.68
C LYS A 277 -11.95 17.59 -27.03
N ASP A 278 -10.81 17.49 -27.69
CA ASP A 278 -10.57 18.15 -29.00
C ASP A 278 -10.82 17.22 -30.21
N GLY A 279 -11.25 15.97 -29.99
CA GLY A 279 -11.61 15.00 -31.03
C GLY A 279 -10.42 14.30 -31.69
N ARG A 280 -9.19 14.47 -31.21
CA ARG A 280 -8.03 13.68 -31.66
C ARG A 280 -8.09 12.22 -31.19
N VAL A 281 -8.67 12.01 -29.99
CA VAL A 281 -9.01 10.69 -29.47
C VAL A 281 -10.51 10.46 -29.62
N THR A 282 -10.89 9.46 -30.38
CA THR A 282 -12.28 9.10 -30.69
C THR A 282 -12.70 7.75 -30.12
N THR A 283 -11.71 6.96 -29.69
CA THR A 283 -11.89 5.63 -29.13
C THR A 283 -11.02 5.48 -27.89
N ALA A 284 -11.61 5.08 -26.76
CA ALA A 284 -10.90 4.77 -25.52
C ALA A 284 -11.04 3.29 -25.18
N VAL A 285 -9.91 2.70 -24.77
CA VAL A 285 -9.83 1.32 -24.27
C VAL A 285 -9.24 1.39 -22.86
N ILE A 286 -9.97 0.95 -21.87
CA ILE A 286 -9.51 0.91 -20.47
C ILE A 286 -9.28 -0.54 -20.06
N VAL A 287 -8.07 -0.86 -19.58
CA VAL A 287 -7.65 -2.22 -19.19
C VAL A 287 -7.33 -2.25 -17.70
N GLY A 288 -8.33 -2.56 -16.89
CA GLY A 288 -8.24 -2.41 -15.44
C GLY A 288 -8.18 -0.95 -14.98
N GLY A 289 -8.13 -0.74 -13.67
CA GLY A 289 -8.17 0.59 -13.07
C GLY A 289 -9.55 1.26 -13.13
N ASN A 290 -9.66 2.41 -12.47
CA ASN A 290 -10.93 3.13 -12.38
C ASN A 290 -10.76 4.65 -12.52
N PRO A 291 -10.24 5.13 -13.67
CA PRO A 291 -9.90 6.55 -13.84
C PRO A 291 -11.12 7.50 -13.77
N THR A 292 -12.34 7.02 -13.91
CA THR A 292 -13.54 7.83 -13.64
C THR A 292 -13.69 8.18 -12.15
N PHE A 293 -13.19 7.31 -11.27
CA PHE A 293 -13.21 7.52 -9.82
C PHE A 293 -11.94 8.22 -9.32
N ASP A 294 -10.77 7.79 -9.77
CA ASP A 294 -9.49 8.11 -9.15
C ASP A 294 -8.61 9.10 -9.94
N ALA A 295 -9.02 9.48 -11.16
CA ALA A 295 -8.30 10.51 -11.92
C ALA A 295 -8.54 11.91 -11.33
N PRO A 296 -7.55 12.82 -11.45
CA PRO A 296 -7.72 14.20 -11.02
C PRO A 296 -8.99 14.84 -11.59
N GLN A 297 -9.81 15.40 -10.72
CA GLN A 297 -11.10 15.97 -11.11
C GLN A 297 -10.97 17.10 -12.17
N GLU A 298 -9.88 17.86 -12.08
CA GLU A 298 -9.58 18.95 -13.02
C GLU A 298 -9.45 18.48 -14.47
N LEU A 299 -9.11 17.22 -14.70
CA LEU A 299 -9.02 16.65 -16.05
C LEU A 299 -10.40 16.49 -16.69
N GLY A 300 -11.47 16.30 -15.90
CA GLY A 300 -12.81 16.00 -16.41
C GLY A 300 -12.82 14.71 -17.23
N PHE A 301 -12.22 13.65 -16.69
CA PHE A 301 -12.06 12.37 -17.39
C PHE A 301 -13.41 11.71 -17.68
N ALA A 302 -14.32 11.70 -16.71
CA ALA A 302 -15.62 11.06 -16.83
C ALA A 302 -16.43 11.66 -18.00
N GLU A 303 -16.56 12.98 -18.04
CA GLU A 303 -17.30 13.70 -19.06
C GLU A 303 -16.66 13.51 -20.45
N ALA A 304 -15.33 13.50 -20.51
CA ALA A 304 -14.61 13.29 -21.76
C ALA A 304 -14.81 11.85 -22.28
N LEU A 305 -14.84 10.84 -21.39
CA LEU A 305 -15.06 9.44 -21.75
C LEU A 305 -16.51 9.20 -22.22
N GLU A 306 -17.50 9.73 -21.50
CA GLU A 306 -18.92 9.58 -21.84
C GLU A 306 -19.26 10.20 -23.21
N ALA A 307 -18.59 11.29 -23.59
CA ALA A 307 -18.76 11.97 -24.86
C ALA A 307 -18.25 11.16 -26.07
N LEU A 308 -17.42 10.15 -25.86
CA LEU A 308 -16.90 9.30 -26.93
C LEU A 308 -17.98 8.39 -27.51
N ASN A 309 -17.96 8.22 -28.83
CA ASN A 309 -18.83 7.27 -29.51
C ASN A 309 -18.40 5.80 -29.33
N ALA A 310 -17.13 5.57 -29.02
CA ALA A 310 -16.56 4.23 -28.82
C ALA A 310 -15.66 4.21 -27.59
N SER A 311 -16.03 3.39 -26.62
CA SER A 311 -15.22 3.14 -25.44
C SER A 311 -15.46 1.72 -24.93
N VAL A 312 -14.44 1.11 -24.34
CA VAL A 312 -14.53 -0.23 -23.73
C VAL A 312 -13.70 -0.26 -22.44
N CYS A 313 -14.27 -0.87 -21.41
CA CYS A 313 -13.60 -1.14 -20.15
C CYS A 313 -13.56 -2.64 -19.86
N LEU A 314 -12.38 -3.16 -19.50
CA LEU A 314 -12.20 -4.48 -18.91
C LEU A 314 -12.10 -4.30 -17.39
N SER A 315 -13.07 -4.78 -16.62
CA SER A 315 -13.09 -4.63 -15.16
C SER A 315 -13.76 -5.81 -14.46
N TYR A 316 -13.42 -6.02 -13.18
CA TYR A 316 -14.09 -7.00 -12.31
C TYR A 316 -15.53 -6.61 -11.99
N TYR A 317 -15.80 -5.32 -11.90
CA TYR A 317 -17.09 -4.75 -11.53
C TYR A 317 -17.64 -3.88 -12.65
N ASN A 318 -18.94 -3.70 -12.67
CA ASN A 318 -19.56 -2.63 -13.46
C ASN A 318 -19.43 -1.31 -12.67
N ASP A 319 -18.18 -0.88 -12.48
CA ASP A 319 -17.77 0.27 -11.68
C ASP A 319 -17.99 1.62 -12.41
N GLU A 320 -17.53 2.71 -11.81
CA GLU A 320 -17.71 4.07 -12.32
C GLU A 320 -17.17 4.23 -13.75
N THR A 321 -16.00 3.66 -14.04
CA THR A 321 -15.41 3.69 -15.40
C THR A 321 -16.16 2.80 -16.36
N SER A 322 -16.56 1.62 -15.92
CA SER A 322 -17.36 0.68 -16.74
C SER A 322 -18.69 1.28 -17.13
N GLN A 323 -19.37 1.99 -16.21
CA GLN A 323 -20.65 2.66 -16.46
C GLN A 323 -20.53 3.83 -17.45
N ALA A 324 -19.40 4.52 -17.47
CA ALA A 324 -19.10 5.59 -18.41
C ALA A 324 -18.73 5.06 -19.82
N CYS A 325 -18.37 3.79 -19.96
CA CYS A 325 -18.01 3.16 -21.24
C CYS A 325 -19.21 2.63 -22.01
N LYS A 326 -19.07 2.57 -23.36
CA LYS A 326 -20.08 1.92 -24.22
C LYS A 326 -20.06 0.41 -24.08
N TRP A 327 -18.87 -0.20 -24.02
CA TRP A 327 -18.68 -1.62 -23.74
C TRP A 327 -18.12 -1.83 -22.35
N HIS A 328 -18.71 -2.74 -21.61
CA HIS A 328 -18.11 -3.37 -20.45
C HIS A 328 -17.83 -4.83 -20.71
N VAL A 329 -16.60 -5.26 -20.50
CA VAL A 329 -16.14 -6.64 -20.60
C VAL A 329 -15.72 -7.12 -19.22
N ASN A 330 -16.33 -8.22 -18.76
CA ASN A 330 -16.02 -8.79 -17.46
C ASN A 330 -14.61 -9.39 -17.44
N GLN A 331 -13.86 -9.06 -16.40
CA GLN A 331 -12.49 -9.52 -16.19
C GLN A 331 -12.46 -10.84 -15.42
N ALA A 332 -11.58 -11.76 -15.82
CA ALA A 332 -11.26 -12.95 -15.05
C ALA A 332 -10.39 -12.58 -13.84
N HIS A 333 -10.68 -13.19 -12.69
CA HIS A 333 -9.83 -13.04 -11.51
C HIS A 333 -8.44 -13.67 -11.77
N TRP A 334 -7.39 -13.16 -11.13
CA TRP A 334 -6.04 -13.67 -11.34
C TRP A 334 -5.88 -15.16 -10.98
N LEU A 335 -6.74 -15.71 -10.13
CA LEU A 335 -6.83 -17.15 -9.82
C LEU A 335 -7.62 -17.98 -10.86
N GLU A 336 -8.21 -17.33 -11.85
CA GLU A 336 -9.04 -17.95 -12.88
C GLU A 336 -8.36 -18.04 -14.26
N ALA A 337 -7.20 -17.40 -14.43
CA ALA A 337 -6.51 -17.35 -15.71
C ALA A 337 -4.99 -17.58 -15.54
N TRP A 338 -4.35 -18.16 -16.56
CA TRP A 338 -2.89 -18.19 -16.63
C TRP A 338 -2.36 -16.78 -16.71
N ASN A 339 -1.33 -16.51 -15.95
CA ASN A 339 -0.68 -15.22 -15.88
C ASN A 339 0.82 -15.37 -15.63
N ASP A 340 1.56 -14.30 -15.83
CA ASP A 340 2.96 -14.18 -15.49
C ASP A 340 3.24 -12.82 -14.85
N GLY A 341 4.39 -12.70 -14.22
CA GLY A 341 4.82 -11.44 -13.61
C GLY A 341 6.33 -11.43 -13.41
N THR A 342 6.85 -10.24 -13.15
CA THR A 342 8.26 -10.04 -12.83
C THR A 342 8.38 -9.49 -11.42
N ALA A 343 9.06 -10.20 -10.54
CA ALA A 343 9.37 -9.75 -9.19
C ALA A 343 10.28 -8.51 -9.20
N ALA A 344 10.43 -7.85 -8.05
CA ALA A 344 11.24 -6.63 -7.94
C ALA A 344 12.69 -6.84 -8.40
N ASP A 345 13.26 -8.01 -8.16
CA ASP A 345 14.63 -8.37 -8.56
C ASP A 345 14.75 -8.89 -10.01
N GLY A 346 13.67 -8.86 -10.79
CA GLY A 346 13.63 -9.33 -12.19
C GLY A 346 13.30 -10.81 -12.38
N THR A 347 13.13 -11.59 -11.30
CA THR A 347 12.72 -12.99 -11.39
C THR A 347 11.34 -13.10 -12.05
N THR A 348 11.23 -13.83 -13.15
CA THR A 348 9.97 -14.09 -13.84
C THR A 348 9.20 -15.20 -13.11
N CYS A 349 7.91 -14.99 -12.90
CA CYS A 349 7.01 -15.91 -12.24
C CYS A 349 5.88 -16.32 -13.18
N ILE A 350 5.36 -17.54 -12.99
CA ILE A 350 4.23 -18.08 -13.75
C ILE A 350 3.11 -18.44 -12.78
N GLY A 351 1.93 -17.86 -13.00
CA GLY A 351 0.72 -18.16 -12.26
C GLY A 351 -0.21 -19.08 -13.04
N GLN A 352 -0.64 -20.17 -12.40
CA GLN A 352 -1.63 -21.11 -12.94
C GLN A 352 -3.01 -20.77 -12.39
N PRO A 353 -4.09 -20.92 -13.19
CA PRO A 353 -5.44 -20.85 -12.65
C PRO A 353 -5.70 -21.98 -11.64
N LEU A 354 -6.35 -21.66 -10.55
CA LEU A 354 -6.78 -22.66 -9.56
C LEU A 354 -8.18 -23.22 -9.87
N ILE A 355 -8.97 -22.47 -10.63
CA ILE A 355 -10.30 -22.84 -11.11
C ILE A 355 -10.51 -22.26 -12.50
N GLU A 356 -11.49 -22.78 -13.25
CA GLU A 356 -11.97 -22.14 -14.46
C GLU A 356 -12.68 -20.82 -14.13
N ALA A 357 -12.67 -19.88 -15.09
CA ALA A 357 -13.32 -18.59 -14.92
C ALA A 357 -14.81 -18.73 -14.63
N LEU A 358 -15.25 -18.36 -13.43
CA LEU A 358 -16.63 -18.51 -12.94
C LEU A 358 -17.66 -17.83 -13.87
N PHE A 359 -17.26 -16.72 -14.48
CA PHE A 359 -18.16 -15.91 -15.32
C PHE A 359 -17.66 -15.77 -16.77
N GLY A 360 -16.72 -16.60 -17.20
CA GLY A 360 -16.20 -16.58 -18.57
C GLY A 360 -15.50 -15.26 -18.95
N GLY A 361 -14.93 -14.56 -17.98
CA GLY A 361 -14.21 -13.31 -18.17
C GLY A 361 -12.85 -13.49 -18.87
N LEU A 362 -12.25 -12.39 -19.29
CA LEU A 362 -10.93 -12.36 -19.94
C LEU A 362 -9.86 -11.85 -18.98
N SER A 363 -8.67 -12.41 -19.01
CA SER A 363 -7.48 -11.77 -18.43
C SER A 363 -7.09 -10.52 -19.24
N ALA A 364 -6.33 -9.61 -18.65
CA ALA A 364 -5.83 -8.43 -19.35
C ALA A 364 -5.01 -8.80 -20.61
N SER A 365 -4.19 -9.86 -20.53
CA SER A 365 -3.40 -10.33 -21.68
C SER A 365 -4.27 -10.89 -22.82
N GLU A 366 -5.31 -11.67 -22.51
CA GLU A 366 -6.28 -12.17 -23.50
C GLU A 366 -7.04 -11.02 -24.15
N PHE A 367 -7.49 -10.06 -23.35
CA PHE A 367 -8.20 -8.89 -23.84
C PHE A 367 -7.34 -8.10 -24.84
N VAL A 368 -6.08 -7.77 -24.49
CA VAL A 368 -5.17 -7.06 -25.39
C VAL A 368 -4.80 -7.90 -26.62
N ALA A 369 -4.69 -9.23 -26.49
CA ALA A 369 -4.46 -10.12 -27.64
C ALA A 369 -5.60 -10.06 -28.65
N ILE A 370 -6.86 -10.02 -28.20
CA ILE A 370 -8.04 -9.84 -29.07
C ILE A 370 -7.96 -8.49 -29.79
N LEU A 371 -7.65 -7.40 -29.07
CA LEU A 371 -7.51 -6.06 -29.65
C LEU A 371 -6.34 -5.99 -30.66
N ALA A 372 -5.27 -6.71 -30.40
CA ALA A 372 -4.15 -6.86 -31.33
C ALA A 372 -4.50 -7.73 -32.56
N GLY A 373 -5.65 -8.41 -32.53
CA GLY A 373 -6.07 -9.34 -33.59
C GLY A 373 -5.17 -10.56 -33.71
N GLU A 374 -4.66 -11.04 -32.57
CA GLU A 374 -3.91 -12.30 -32.53
C GLU A 374 -4.83 -13.48 -32.81
N LYS A 375 -4.29 -14.50 -33.47
CA LYS A 375 -5.07 -15.72 -33.82
C LYS A 375 -5.33 -16.62 -32.63
N VAL A 376 -4.39 -16.60 -31.67
CA VAL A 376 -4.45 -17.36 -30.43
C VAL A 376 -4.56 -16.34 -29.28
N THR A 377 -5.60 -16.49 -28.51
CA THR A 377 -5.94 -15.53 -27.44
C THR A 377 -6.15 -16.19 -26.09
N ASP A 378 -6.01 -17.51 -25.97
CA ASP A 378 -6.11 -18.19 -24.68
C ASP A 378 -4.89 -17.93 -23.79
N SER A 379 -5.13 -17.71 -22.52
CA SER A 379 -4.11 -17.30 -21.56
C SER A 379 -2.96 -18.28 -21.40
N HIS A 380 -3.23 -19.61 -21.45
CA HIS A 380 -2.18 -20.64 -21.36
C HIS A 380 -1.17 -20.50 -22.50
N THR A 381 -1.66 -20.52 -23.75
CA THR A 381 -0.80 -20.43 -24.94
C THR A 381 -0.06 -19.08 -24.99
N LEU A 382 -0.72 -17.99 -24.56
CA LEU A 382 -0.06 -16.68 -24.50
C LEU A 382 1.13 -16.69 -23.54
N VAL A 383 0.97 -17.20 -22.32
CA VAL A 383 2.05 -17.27 -21.32
C VAL A 383 3.14 -18.24 -21.78
N GLN A 384 2.79 -19.43 -22.25
CA GLN A 384 3.76 -20.41 -22.74
C GLN A 384 4.59 -19.89 -23.92
N THR A 385 3.95 -19.22 -24.88
CA THR A 385 4.65 -18.59 -26.01
C THR A 385 5.59 -17.46 -25.56
N THR A 386 5.23 -16.73 -24.51
CA THR A 386 6.11 -15.69 -23.93
C THR A 386 7.33 -16.30 -23.24
N PHE A 387 7.12 -17.39 -22.52
CA PHE A 387 8.21 -18.16 -21.91
C PHE A 387 9.18 -18.68 -22.96
N ASN A 388 8.69 -19.38 -23.97
CA ASN A 388 9.46 -19.86 -25.11
C ASN A 388 8.55 -20.13 -26.29
N PRO A 389 8.68 -19.41 -27.43
CA PRO A 389 7.82 -19.60 -28.60
C PRO A 389 7.93 -20.97 -29.23
N ASN A 390 8.99 -21.74 -28.93
CA ASN A 390 9.19 -23.12 -29.42
C ASN A 390 8.82 -24.17 -28.37
N SER A 391 8.31 -23.77 -27.21
CA SER A 391 7.91 -24.67 -26.14
C SER A 391 6.58 -25.34 -26.45
N ASP A 392 6.47 -26.61 -26.12
CA ASP A 392 5.21 -27.33 -26.05
C ASP A 392 4.92 -27.83 -24.64
N LYS A 393 3.78 -28.47 -24.42
CA LYS A 393 3.37 -28.98 -23.12
C LYS A 393 4.32 -30.05 -22.54
N TRP A 394 5.21 -30.60 -23.35
CA TRP A 394 6.19 -31.60 -22.94
C TRP A 394 7.58 -31.03 -22.72
N ASP A 395 7.80 -29.75 -22.99
CA ASP A 395 9.07 -29.07 -22.74
C ASP A 395 9.44 -29.19 -21.24
N PRO A 396 10.56 -29.83 -20.90
CA PRO A 396 10.97 -30.00 -19.49
C PRO A 396 11.16 -28.65 -18.77
N ALA A 397 11.68 -27.63 -19.46
CA ALA A 397 11.91 -26.31 -18.89
C ALA A 397 10.58 -25.60 -18.55
N TRP A 398 9.59 -25.71 -19.46
CA TRP A 398 8.24 -25.21 -19.20
C TRP A 398 7.59 -25.90 -18.00
N ARG A 399 7.66 -27.23 -17.98
CA ARG A 399 7.09 -28.02 -16.86
C ARG A 399 7.72 -27.69 -15.52
N THR A 400 9.05 -27.49 -15.50
CA THR A 400 9.75 -27.07 -14.28
C THR A 400 9.31 -25.68 -13.84
N ALA A 401 9.26 -24.72 -14.76
CA ALA A 401 8.82 -23.36 -14.45
C ALA A 401 7.38 -23.30 -13.93
N VAL A 402 6.48 -24.11 -14.49
CA VAL A 402 5.09 -24.24 -14.05
C VAL A 402 5.00 -24.91 -12.66
N HIS A 403 5.79 -25.97 -12.43
CA HIS A 403 5.84 -26.64 -11.14
C HIS A 403 6.38 -25.72 -10.03
N ASP A 404 7.47 -25.02 -10.30
CA ASP A 404 8.14 -24.16 -9.34
C ASP A 404 7.46 -22.79 -9.18
N GLY A 405 6.62 -22.40 -10.16
CA GLY A 405 5.99 -21.07 -10.24
C GLY A 405 6.98 -19.94 -10.53
N VAL A 406 8.25 -20.25 -10.80
CA VAL A 406 9.32 -19.31 -11.10
C VAL A 406 10.20 -19.81 -12.24
N VAL A 407 10.75 -18.89 -13.02
CA VAL A 407 11.68 -19.19 -14.11
C VAL A 407 13.11 -18.97 -13.61
N ALA A 408 13.90 -20.02 -13.58
CA ALA A 408 15.27 -19.97 -13.11
C ALA A 408 16.14 -19.02 -13.95
N ASN A 409 17.11 -18.36 -13.32
CA ASN A 409 18.11 -17.49 -13.94
C ASN A 409 17.54 -16.26 -14.70
N THR A 410 16.38 -15.77 -14.29
CA THR A 410 15.77 -14.55 -14.88
C THR A 410 16.00 -13.28 -14.07
N LYS A 411 16.65 -13.36 -12.93
CA LYS A 411 17.00 -12.21 -12.09
C LYS A 411 17.85 -11.18 -12.86
N THR A 412 17.44 -9.89 -12.83
CA THR A 412 18.05 -8.80 -13.61
C THR A 412 18.30 -7.56 -12.76
N ILE A 413 19.01 -7.72 -11.65
CA ILE A 413 19.47 -6.58 -10.84
C ILE A 413 20.78 -6.06 -11.42
N GLU A 414 20.86 -4.74 -11.62
CA GLU A 414 21.98 -4.08 -12.25
C GLU A 414 22.53 -2.94 -11.38
N LYS A 415 23.75 -2.51 -11.68
CA LYS A 415 24.26 -1.21 -11.24
C LYS A 415 23.93 -0.21 -12.33
N PRO A 416 23.27 0.92 -12.03
CA PRO A 416 22.97 1.93 -13.02
C PRO A 416 24.28 2.59 -13.51
N PRO A 417 24.30 3.14 -14.73
CA PRO A 417 25.45 3.87 -15.23
C PRO A 417 25.75 5.11 -14.38
N VAL A 418 27.04 5.40 -14.16
CA VAL A 418 27.55 6.48 -13.28
C VAL A 418 27.47 7.88 -13.94
N ASN A 419 26.60 8.12 -14.91
CA ASN A 419 26.45 9.42 -15.56
C ASN A 419 25.25 10.17 -15.00
N ARG A 420 25.45 10.88 -13.90
CA ARG A 420 24.39 11.71 -13.33
C ARG A 420 24.32 13.07 -14.00
N LYS A 421 23.10 13.41 -14.40
CA LYS A 421 22.72 14.81 -14.57
C LYS A 421 22.13 15.31 -13.24
N GLU A 422 22.56 16.47 -12.78
CA GLU A 422 21.97 17.09 -11.61
C GLU A 422 20.53 17.51 -11.93
N MET A 423 19.61 17.16 -11.05
CA MET A 423 18.22 17.59 -11.17
C MET A 423 18.10 19.06 -10.77
N PRO A 424 17.24 19.85 -11.44
CA PRO A 424 16.95 21.22 -10.98
C PRO A 424 16.47 21.20 -9.51
N LEU A 425 16.98 22.13 -8.70
CA LEU A 425 16.63 22.26 -7.28
C LEU A 425 15.26 22.93 -7.12
N VAL A 426 14.22 22.35 -7.71
CA VAL A 426 12.83 22.81 -7.62
C VAL A 426 12.03 21.70 -6.96
N SER A 427 11.46 21.98 -5.78
CA SER A 427 10.81 20.94 -5.00
C SER A 427 9.31 20.81 -5.29
N GLY A 428 8.64 21.89 -5.68
CA GLY A 428 7.18 21.96 -5.71
C GLY A 428 6.53 21.90 -4.32
N VAL A 429 7.33 21.77 -3.25
CA VAL A 429 6.85 21.84 -1.86
C VAL A 429 6.60 23.31 -1.50
N THR A 430 5.44 23.59 -0.93
CA THR A 430 5.11 24.92 -0.41
C THR A 430 4.96 24.83 1.10
N ALA A 431 5.78 25.56 1.84
CA ALA A 431 5.55 25.72 3.27
C ALA A 431 4.22 26.48 3.47
N SER A 432 3.30 25.89 4.19
CA SER A 432 2.00 26.49 4.48
C SER A 432 1.61 26.27 5.94
N ALA A 433 0.71 27.10 6.44
CA ALA A 433 0.20 27.01 7.81
C ALA A 433 -0.64 25.74 8.02
N GLN A 434 -1.25 25.20 6.98
CA GLN A 434 -1.99 23.94 6.99
C GLN A 434 -1.70 23.17 5.71
N THR A 435 -1.31 21.91 5.85
CA THR A 435 -0.95 21.04 4.71
C THR A 435 -1.76 19.74 4.76
N VAL A 436 -2.43 19.40 3.66
CA VAL A 436 -3.02 18.07 3.47
C VAL A 436 -2.02 17.14 2.81
N LEU A 437 -2.00 15.87 3.24
CA LEU A 437 -1.23 14.79 2.62
C LEU A 437 -2.19 13.69 2.19
N PHE A 438 -1.98 13.16 0.98
CA PHE A 438 -2.73 12.02 0.47
C PHE A 438 -1.91 10.75 0.64
N THR A 439 -2.52 9.70 1.19
CA THR A 439 -1.85 8.42 1.43
C THR A 439 -2.67 7.27 0.85
N PRO A 440 -2.04 6.14 0.47
CA PRO A 440 -2.79 4.91 0.23
C PRO A 440 -3.58 4.52 1.47
N SER A 441 -4.77 3.96 1.30
CA SER A 441 -5.43 3.30 2.41
C SER A 441 -4.71 1.99 2.76
N PRO A 442 -4.43 1.69 4.04
CA PRO A 442 -3.83 0.43 4.44
C PRO A 442 -4.77 -0.77 4.26
N THR A 443 -6.07 -0.55 4.02
CA THR A 443 -7.08 -1.59 3.87
C THR A 443 -7.70 -1.66 2.48
N VAL A 444 -8.13 -0.54 1.90
CA VAL A 444 -8.79 -0.53 0.58
C VAL A 444 -7.87 -0.08 -0.56
N TRP A 445 -6.62 0.29 -0.27
CA TRP A 445 -5.58 0.75 -1.18
C TRP A 445 -6.02 2.03 -1.93
N ASP A 446 -6.18 1.96 -3.25
CA ASP A 446 -6.70 3.03 -4.11
C ASP A 446 -8.22 2.94 -4.34
N GLY A 447 -8.90 2.04 -3.65
CA GLY A 447 -10.33 1.76 -3.81
C GLY A 447 -10.63 0.45 -4.52
N ARG A 448 -9.62 -0.27 -5.05
CA ARG A 448 -9.83 -1.56 -5.72
C ARG A 448 -10.34 -2.64 -4.77
N PHE A 449 -9.99 -2.57 -3.48
CA PHE A 449 -10.46 -3.49 -2.44
C PHE A 449 -11.64 -2.94 -1.64
N ALA A 450 -12.25 -1.83 -2.05
CA ALA A 450 -13.34 -1.21 -1.29
C ALA A 450 -14.58 -2.12 -1.16
N ASN A 451 -14.85 -3.02 -2.12
CA ASN A 451 -15.95 -3.98 -2.02
C ASN A 451 -15.59 -5.29 -1.29
N ASN A 452 -14.34 -5.42 -0.82
CA ASN A 452 -13.91 -6.58 -0.05
C ASN A 452 -14.28 -6.41 1.43
N GLY A 453 -15.23 -7.21 1.93
CA GLY A 453 -15.74 -7.07 3.29
C GLY A 453 -14.70 -7.37 4.37
N TRP A 454 -13.78 -8.30 4.14
CA TRP A 454 -12.69 -8.55 5.09
C TRP A 454 -11.76 -7.36 5.17
N MET A 455 -11.43 -6.71 4.06
CA MET A 455 -10.56 -5.52 4.05
C MET A 455 -11.26 -4.29 4.64
N GLN A 456 -12.56 -4.14 4.45
CA GLN A 456 -13.33 -3.05 5.09
C GLN A 456 -13.40 -3.19 6.61
N GLU A 457 -13.55 -4.41 7.13
CA GLU A 457 -13.65 -4.66 8.56
C GLU A 457 -12.29 -4.93 9.21
N LEU A 458 -11.21 -5.13 8.43
CA LEU A 458 -9.84 -5.28 8.94
C LEU A 458 -9.42 -3.99 9.64
N PRO A 459 -9.20 -3.99 10.97
CA PRO A 459 -8.81 -2.78 11.66
C PRO A 459 -7.43 -2.31 11.19
N ASP A 460 -7.30 -1.04 10.81
CA ASP A 460 -5.99 -0.47 10.59
C ASP A 460 -5.11 -0.63 11.83
N THR A 461 -3.86 -0.98 11.65
CA THR A 461 -2.97 -1.32 12.76
C THR A 461 -2.79 -0.18 13.75
N LEU A 462 -2.72 1.06 13.28
CA LEU A 462 -2.39 2.22 14.10
C LEU A 462 -3.64 2.97 14.58
N THR A 463 -4.57 3.26 13.69
CA THR A 463 -5.79 4.02 14.01
C THR A 463 -6.89 3.15 14.62
N LYS A 464 -6.86 1.85 14.36
CA LYS A 464 -7.93 0.88 14.68
C LYS A 464 -9.25 1.16 13.97
N LEU A 465 -9.24 2.04 12.99
CA LEU A 465 -10.40 2.40 12.19
C LEU A 465 -10.80 1.26 11.26
N THR A 466 -12.09 1.08 11.08
CA THR A 466 -12.73 0.15 10.14
C THR A 466 -13.81 0.88 9.36
N TRP A 467 -14.17 0.39 8.18
CA TRP A 467 -15.32 0.82 7.37
C TRP A 467 -15.30 2.26 6.85
N ASP A 468 -14.37 3.08 7.28
CA ASP A 468 -14.25 4.49 6.88
C ASP A 468 -12.79 4.90 6.67
N ASN A 469 -12.60 6.01 5.99
CA ASN A 469 -11.43 6.86 6.18
C ASN A 469 -11.80 8.04 7.11
N ALA A 470 -10.78 8.62 7.71
CA ALA A 470 -10.86 9.86 8.49
C ALA A 470 -9.66 10.73 8.14
N VAL A 471 -9.77 12.03 8.36
CA VAL A 471 -8.59 12.88 8.33
C VAL A 471 -7.82 12.72 9.64
N LEU A 472 -6.56 12.30 9.53
CA LEU A 472 -5.67 12.10 10.68
C LEU A 472 -4.91 13.40 10.94
N LEU A 473 -4.83 13.83 12.21
CA LEU A 473 -4.15 15.05 12.63
C LEU A 473 -3.53 14.87 14.00
N SER A 474 -2.57 15.73 14.36
CA SER A 474 -1.95 15.66 15.70
C SER A 474 -2.91 16.05 16.80
N PRO A 475 -2.71 15.56 18.04
CA PRO A 475 -3.47 16.01 19.20
C PRO A 475 -3.34 17.52 19.46
N ALA A 476 -2.18 18.12 19.19
CA ALA A 476 -1.95 19.56 19.33
C ALA A 476 -2.79 20.35 18.31
N THR A 477 -2.77 19.97 17.04
CA THR A 477 -3.61 20.56 15.97
C THR A 477 -5.10 20.38 16.29
N ALA A 478 -5.50 19.20 16.79
CA ALA A 478 -6.89 18.94 17.17
C ALA A 478 -7.36 19.90 18.31
N ARG A 479 -6.53 20.14 19.30
CA ARG A 479 -6.83 21.12 20.36
C ARG A 479 -6.89 22.55 19.83
N ALA A 480 -5.95 22.93 18.96
CA ALA A 480 -5.93 24.27 18.36
C ALA A 480 -7.20 24.55 17.54
N LEU A 481 -7.77 23.54 16.91
CA LEU A 481 -9.02 23.64 16.14
C LEU A 481 -10.28 23.33 16.96
N ASP A 482 -10.16 23.02 18.26
CA ASP A 482 -11.26 22.52 19.10
C ASP A 482 -11.97 21.31 18.49
N VAL A 483 -11.21 20.33 18.04
CA VAL A 483 -11.68 19.13 17.32
C VAL A 483 -11.46 17.88 18.17
N LYS A 484 -12.45 16.99 18.16
CA LYS A 484 -12.40 15.65 18.77
C LYS A 484 -12.63 14.59 17.71
N GLN A 485 -12.35 13.33 18.06
CA GLN A 485 -12.67 12.18 17.20
C GLN A 485 -14.14 12.24 16.77
N GLY A 486 -14.38 12.11 15.48
CA GLY A 486 -15.70 12.13 14.88
C GLY A 486 -16.27 13.52 14.55
N ASP A 487 -15.62 14.62 14.99
CA ASP A 487 -16.02 15.96 14.51
C ASP A 487 -15.76 16.08 13.00
N MET A 488 -16.72 16.65 12.28
CA MET A 488 -16.59 16.81 10.82
C MET A 488 -15.78 18.07 10.50
N LEU A 489 -14.78 17.88 9.65
CA LEU A 489 -13.98 18.96 9.09
C LEU A 489 -14.28 19.16 7.60
N ARG A 490 -14.33 20.40 7.17
CA ARG A 490 -14.28 20.77 5.76
C ARG A 490 -12.83 21.08 5.39
N ILE A 491 -12.34 20.37 4.36
CA ILE A 491 -11.00 20.50 3.82
C ILE A 491 -11.13 21.08 2.41
N GLU A 492 -10.48 22.22 2.17
CA GLU A 492 -10.48 22.93 0.88
C GLU A 492 -9.08 22.95 0.29
N VAL A 493 -8.92 22.48 -0.95
CA VAL A 493 -7.67 22.48 -1.71
C VAL A 493 -7.95 22.95 -3.15
N GLY A 494 -7.27 23.98 -3.62
CA GLY A 494 -7.35 24.43 -5.01
C GLY A 494 -8.77 24.77 -5.52
N GLY A 495 -9.71 25.07 -4.61
CA GLY A 495 -11.11 25.35 -4.95
C GLY A 495 -12.05 24.15 -4.85
N ALA A 496 -11.54 22.94 -4.72
CA ALA A 496 -12.31 21.75 -4.37
C ALA A 496 -12.46 21.61 -2.85
N SER A 497 -13.52 20.97 -2.39
CA SER A 497 -13.72 20.72 -0.94
C SER A 497 -14.44 19.41 -0.67
N ILE A 498 -14.09 18.80 0.48
CA ILE A 498 -14.81 17.64 1.04
C ILE A 498 -15.14 17.89 2.50
N GLU A 499 -16.07 17.11 3.04
CA GLU A 499 -16.31 17.03 4.48
C GLU A 499 -16.00 15.61 4.95
N ILE A 500 -15.16 15.49 5.99
CA ILE A 500 -14.66 14.20 6.49
C ILE A 500 -14.49 14.25 8.01
N ALA A 501 -14.72 13.14 8.69
CA ALA A 501 -14.55 13.03 10.12
C ALA A 501 -13.08 13.08 10.54
N ALA A 502 -12.80 13.76 11.64
CA ALA A 502 -11.46 13.87 12.22
C ALA A 502 -11.14 12.69 13.13
N LEU A 503 -9.88 12.26 13.09
CA LEU A 503 -9.32 11.28 14.01
C LEU A 503 -7.94 11.78 14.51
N PRO A 504 -7.84 12.32 15.73
CA PRO A 504 -6.54 12.68 16.31
C PRO A 504 -5.66 11.44 16.49
N VAL A 505 -4.44 11.49 15.94
CA VAL A 505 -3.45 10.41 16.01
C VAL A 505 -2.14 10.96 16.54
N PRO A 506 -1.67 10.49 17.73
CA PRO A 506 -0.36 10.86 18.24
C PRO A 506 0.76 10.58 17.25
N GLY A 507 1.74 11.46 17.17
CA GLY A 507 2.87 11.30 16.26
C GLY A 507 2.62 11.78 14.83
N THR A 508 1.47 12.36 14.52
CA THR A 508 1.27 13.14 13.29
C THR A 508 1.92 14.52 13.47
N ALA A 509 2.55 15.05 12.43
CA ALA A 509 3.13 16.39 12.45
C ALA A 509 2.04 17.46 12.63
N ASP A 510 2.37 18.53 13.36
CA ASP A 510 1.42 19.62 13.61
C ASP A 510 1.05 20.33 12.31
N ASP A 511 -0.19 20.83 12.26
CA ASP A 511 -0.79 21.51 11.10
C ASP A 511 -0.77 20.68 9.78
N CYS A 512 -0.57 19.37 9.91
CA CYS A 512 -0.62 18.40 8.83
C CYS A 512 -1.86 17.51 8.98
N PHE A 513 -2.54 17.27 7.84
CA PHE A 513 -3.80 16.54 7.75
C PHE A 513 -3.64 15.38 6.78
N VAL A 514 -3.56 14.16 7.29
CA VAL A 514 -3.34 12.96 6.48
C VAL A 514 -4.66 12.37 6.02
N LEU A 515 -4.85 12.23 4.71
CA LEU A 515 -6.06 11.75 4.05
C LEU A 515 -5.81 10.41 3.35
N PRO A 516 -6.28 9.28 3.91
CA PRO A 516 -6.30 8.01 3.20
C PRO A 516 -7.28 8.03 2.02
N LEU A 517 -6.79 7.61 0.84
CA LEU A 517 -7.53 7.51 -0.42
C LEU A 517 -8.34 6.21 -0.50
N GLY A 518 -9.16 6.06 -1.54
CA GLY A 518 -9.78 4.80 -1.95
C GLY A 518 -11.18 4.53 -1.39
N TYR A 519 -11.67 5.36 -0.48
CA TYR A 519 -13.04 5.30 0.06
C TYR A 519 -14.00 6.20 -0.73
N GLY A 520 -15.30 6.11 -0.40
CA GLY A 520 -16.34 6.96 -1.00
C GLY A 520 -16.71 6.57 -2.44
N ARG A 521 -16.64 5.27 -2.77
CA ARG A 521 -17.01 4.73 -4.08
C ARG A 521 -18.47 5.05 -4.42
N LYS A 522 -18.71 5.40 -5.67
CA LYS A 522 -20.05 5.62 -6.23
C LYS A 522 -20.67 4.36 -6.83
N PHE A 523 -19.86 3.31 -6.98
CA PHE A 523 -20.30 1.99 -7.40
C PHE A 523 -21.29 1.40 -6.37
N GLU A 524 -22.36 0.77 -6.86
CA GLU A 524 -23.45 0.17 -6.04
C GLU A 524 -23.06 -1.21 -5.48
N GLY A 525 -21.81 -1.39 -5.04
CA GLY A 525 -21.34 -2.61 -4.37
C GLY A 525 -21.97 -2.76 -2.99
N ARG A 526 -22.25 -4.00 -2.58
CA ARG A 526 -22.93 -4.31 -1.30
C ARG A 526 -22.12 -3.90 -0.09
N VAL A 527 -20.81 -3.84 -0.23
CA VAL A 527 -19.86 -3.56 0.85
C VAL A 527 -19.38 -2.12 0.82
N CYS A 528 -18.99 -1.61 -0.35
CA CYS A 528 -18.38 -0.28 -0.46
C CYS A 528 -19.39 0.88 -0.47
N LYS A 529 -20.66 0.60 -0.72
CA LYS A 529 -21.69 1.64 -0.80
C LYS A 529 -21.83 2.40 0.52
N GLY A 530 -21.54 3.70 0.48
CA GLY A 530 -21.65 4.56 1.66
C GLY A 530 -20.51 4.41 2.69
N ALA A 531 -19.46 3.66 2.37
CA ALA A 531 -18.28 3.54 3.21
C ALA A 531 -17.29 4.68 2.93
N GLY A 532 -17.00 5.49 3.94
CA GLY A 532 -16.05 6.58 3.91
C GLY A 532 -16.35 7.73 2.93
N VAL A 533 -15.33 8.55 2.68
CA VAL A 533 -15.42 9.77 1.86
C VAL A 533 -14.40 9.71 0.73
N ASP A 534 -14.83 10.10 -0.48
CA ASP A 534 -13.95 10.25 -1.64
C ASP A 534 -13.04 11.48 -1.47
N ALA A 535 -11.73 11.23 -1.36
CA ALA A 535 -10.71 12.27 -1.22
C ALA A 535 -10.00 12.60 -2.55
N TYR A 536 -10.23 11.85 -3.63
CA TYR A 536 -9.61 12.11 -4.94
C TYR A 536 -9.96 13.48 -5.52
N PRO A 537 -11.16 14.06 -5.31
CA PRO A 537 -11.49 15.41 -5.82
C PRO A 537 -10.56 16.53 -5.33
N LEU A 538 -9.86 16.33 -4.21
CA LEU A 538 -8.89 17.30 -3.70
C LEU A 538 -7.51 17.17 -4.35
N ARG A 539 -7.25 16.08 -5.10
CA ARG A 539 -5.93 15.71 -5.58
C ARG A 539 -5.77 16.03 -7.06
N ASN A 540 -4.67 16.70 -7.41
CA ASN A 540 -4.22 16.90 -8.79
C ASN A 540 -3.25 15.79 -9.22
N GLU A 541 -2.90 15.74 -10.49
CA GLU A 541 -1.96 14.74 -11.03
C GLU A 541 -0.59 14.84 -10.31
N ASN A 542 -0.09 13.70 -9.86
CA ASN A 542 1.18 13.57 -9.11
C ASN A 542 1.29 14.38 -7.80
N MET A 543 0.20 14.92 -7.30
CA MET A 543 0.18 15.69 -6.06
C MET A 543 -0.04 14.76 -4.85
N TRP A 544 0.91 14.73 -3.94
CA TRP A 544 0.84 13.98 -2.69
C TRP A 544 0.65 14.87 -1.46
N SER A 545 0.95 16.15 -1.58
CA SER A 545 0.67 17.14 -0.54
C SER A 545 0.26 18.47 -1.16
N ALA A 546 -0.56 19.24 -0.43
CA ALA A 546 -1.00 20.56 -0.87
C ALA A 546 -1.28 21.49 0.31
N PRO A 547 -1.11 22.79 0.15
CA PRO A 547 -1.71 23.78 1.04
C PRO A 547 -3.22 23.58 1.11
N ALA A 548 -3.76 23.61 2.33
CA ALA A 548 -5.18 23.42 2.56
C ALA A 548 -5.74 24.47 3.51
N LYS A 549 -7.06 24.66 3.46
CA LYS A 549 -7.81 25.37 4.49
C LYS A 549 -8.74 24.38 5.17
N VAL A 550 -8.57 24.20 6.47
CA VAL A 550 -9.34 23.25 7.27
C VAL A 550 -10.19 24.00 8.28
N THR A 551 -11.49 23.67 8.30
CA THR A 551 -12.46 24.29 9.20
C THR A 551 -13.42 23.28 9.78
N LYS A 552 -13.78 23.44 11.07
CA LYS A 552 -14.78 22.60 11.75
C LYS A 552 -16.18 22.96 11.25
N THR A 553 -17.00 21.96 10.89
CA THR A 553 -18.36 22.18 10.37
C THR A 553 -19.41 22.30 11.47
N GLY A 554 -19.14 21.78 12.66
CA GLY A 554 -20.07 21.73 13.80
C GLY A 554 -20.96 20.48 13.83
N THR A 555 -20.82 19.56 12.85
CA THR A 555 -21.49 18.27 12.87
C THR A 555 -20.54 17.14 13.30
N THR A 556 -21.07 15.97 13.62
CA THR A 556 -20.31 14.80 14.03
C THR A 556 -20.68 13.57 13.23
N TYR A 557 -19.74 12.65 13.08
CA TYR A 557 -19.92 11.37 12.41
C TYR A 557 -19.28 10.23 13.24
N PRO A 558 -19.99 9.10 13.47
CA PRO A 558 -19.45 8.00 14.27
C PRO A 558 -18.39 7.22 13.48
N LEU A 559 -17.16 7.16 14.00
CA LEU A 559 -16.08 6.34 13.49
C LEU A 559 -16.03 5.00 14.25
N ALA A 560 -16.03 3.89 13.50
CA ALA A 560 -15.95 2.55 14.07
C ALA A 560 -14.48 2.16 14.28
N THR A 561 -14.00 2.27 15.53
CA THR A 561 -12.66 1.84 15.93
C THR A 561 -12.75 0.62 16.86
N THR A 562 -11.75 -0.28 16.83
CA THR A 562 -11.79 -1.53 17.59
C THR A 562 -11.19 -1.40 18.99
N GLN A 563 -9.96 -1.48 19.23
CA GLN A 563 -9.27 -1.58 20.53
C GLN A 563 -9.80 -0.67 21.70
N MET A 564 -10.54 0.39 21.39
CA MET A 564 -10.98 1.41 22.35
C MET A 564 -12.42 1.22 22.86
N HIS A 565 -13.01 0.06 22.62
CA HIS A 565 -14.37 -0.25 23.11
C HIS A 565 -14.46 -0.13 24.63
N PHE A 566 -15.41 0.70 25.09
CA PHE A 566 -15.68 0.91 26.53
C PHE A 566 -14.44 1.26 27.36
N ALA A 567 -13.46 1.94 26.75
CA ALA A 567 -12.26 2.36 27.44
C ALA A 567 -12.60 3.22 28.66
N VAL A 568 -12.06 2.85 29.81
CA VAL A 568 -12.26 3.58 31.08
C VAL A 568 -11.33 4.77 31.20
N ASP A 569 -10.19 4.73 30.49
CA ASP A 569 -9.16 5.76 30.51
C ASP A 569 -8.96 6.36 29.11
N THR A 570 -8.60 7.63 29.05
CA THR A 570 -8.36 8.35 27.79
C THR A 570 -6.86 8.40 27.46
N THR A 571 -6.53 8.65 26.20
CA THR A 571 -5.13 8.79 25.77
C THR A 571 -4.68 10.27 25.87
N PRO A 572 -3.55 10.62 26.55
CA PRO A 572 -2.76 9.75 27.42
C PRO A 572 -3.40 9.65 28.81
N GLY A 573 -3.95 8.51 29.15
CA GLY A 573 -4.47 8.25 30.48
C GLY A 573 -3.38 7.73 31.43
N LYS A 574 -3.25 8.30 32.64
CA LYS A 574 -2.24 7.86 33.59
C LYS A 574 -2.35 6.35 33.88
N GLY A 575 -3.55 5.84 34.10
CA GLY A 575 -3.77 4.43 34.39
C GLY A 575 -3.39 3.51 33.23
N ALA A 576 -3.64 3.90 31.99
CA ALA A 576 -3.23 3.16 30.80
C ALA A 576 -1.69 3.16 30.67
N GLN A 577 -1.07 4.32 30.80
CA GLN A 577 0.39 4.46 30.70
C GLN A 577 1.13 3.69 31.79
N ASP A 578 0.66 3.75 33.05
CA ASP A 578 1.29 3.04 34.18
C ASP A 578 1.16 1.49 34.02
N ARG A 579 0.13 0.98 33.31
CA ARG A 579 -0.08 -0.47 33.07
C ARG A 579 0.59 -1.00 31.81
N MET A 580 0.87 -0.14 30.86
CA MET A 580 1.40 -0.55 29.54
C MET A 580 2.67 -1.41 29.65
N PRO A 581 3.67 -1.12 30.52
CA PRO A 581 4.85 -1.96 30.70
C PRO A 581 4.57 -3.38 31.22
N LEU A 582 3.39 -3.62 31.80
CA LEU A 582 2.96 -4.95 32.23
C LEU A 582 2.30 -5.76 31.06
N LEU A 583 1.71 -5.04 30.10
CA LEU A 583 1.05 -5.63 28.94
C LEU A 583 2.03 -5.87 27.79
N TYR A 584 2.92 -4.90 27.54
CA TYR A 584 3.94 -4.93 26.53
C TYR A 584 5.30 -4.67 27.16
N ARG A 585 6.16 -5.67 27.16
CA ARG A 585 7.47 -5.59 27.81
C ARG A 585 8.55 -5.38 26.78
N GLU A 586 9.20 -4.25 26.83
CA GLU A 586 10.29 -3.87 25.94
C GLU A 586 11.51 -3.39 26.72
N GLY A 587 12.66 -3.34 26.07
CA GLY A 587 13.91 -2.82 26.59
C GLY A 587 14.85 -2.47 25.46
N THR A 588 15.90 -1.74 25.80
CA THR A 588 16.96 -1.39 24.86
C THR A 588 17.83 -2.58 24.54
N LEU A 589 18.60 -2.50 23.45
CA LEU A 589 19.59 -3.52 23.10
C LEU A 589 20.66 -3.69 24.20
N ASP A 590 21.04 -2.60 24.85
CA ASP A 590 22.02 -2.64 25.94
C ASP A 590 21.47 -3.38 27.15
N GLN A 591 20.21 -3.12 27.56
CA GLN A 591 19.53 -3.88 28.61
C GLN A 591 19.46 -5.37 28.29
N TYR A 592 19.13 -5.70 27.05
CA TYR A 592 19.12 -7.11 26.61
C TYR A 592 20.51 -7.76 26.64
N ASN A 593 21.56 -7.02 26.25
CA ASN A 593 22.92 -7.53 26.28
C ASN A 593 23.44 -7.72 27.72
N GLU A 594 23.02 -6.86 28.66
CA GLU A 594 23.33 -6.99 30.10
C GLU A 594 22.56 -8.16 30.73
N ASP A 595 21.27 -8.27 30.46
CA ASP A 595 20.39 -9.31 30.99
C ASP A 595 19.34 -9.75 29.94
N PRO A 596 19.59 -10.81 29.18
CA PRO A 596 18.61 -11.34 28.22
C PRO A 596 17.28 -11.79 28.85
N GLY A 597 17.27 -12.00 30.16
CA GLY A 597 16.09 -12.37 30.94
C GLY A 597 15.30 -11.20 31.53
N PHE A 598 15.65 -9.94 31.22
CA PHE A 598 15.08 -8.72 31.83
C PHE A 598 13.55 -8.70 31.84
N VAL A 599 12.89 -9.24 30.82
CA VAL A 599 11.42 -9.28 30.72
C VAL A 599 10.78 -10.09 31.86
N SER A 600 11.47 -11.03 32.47
CA SER A 600 10.97 -11.83 33.59
C SER A 600 10.90 -11.04 34.90
N HIS A 601 11.66 -9.95 35.00
CA HIS A 601 11.69 -9.06 36.16
C HIS A 601 10.62 -7.98 36.11
N ILE A 602 9.93 -7.81 34.96
CA ILE A 602 8.87 -6.84 34.76
C ILE A 602 7.52 -7.48 35.11
N GLY A 603 7.07 -7.27 36.35
CA GLY A 603 5.80 -7.80 36.85
C GLY A 603 5.86 -9.29 37.26
N HIS A 604 5.08 -9.64 38.26
CA HIS A 604 5.00 -10.98 38.80
C HIS A 604 3.60 -11.53 38.67
N VAL A 605 3.47 -12.71 38.06
CA VAL A 605 2.19 -13.43 37.99
C VAL A 605 2.18 -14.48 39.09
N PRO A 606 1.25 -14.45 40.06
CA PRO A 606 1.14 -15.48 41.09
C PRO A 606 0.78 -16.83 40.48
N HIS A 607 1.55 -17.86 40.78
CA HIS A 607 1.36 -19.21 40.24
C HIS A 607 0.15 -19.99 40.78
N SER A 608 -0.54 -19.48 41.80
CA SER A 608 -1.51 -20.29 42.55
C SER A 608 -2.93 -19.73 42.58
N LEU A 609 -3.28 -18.76 41.71
CA LEU A 609 -4.62 -18.19 41.69
C LEU A 609 -5.47 -18.82 40.58
N SER A 610 -5.92 -20.07 40.79
CA SER A 610 -6.97 -20.69 39.97
C SER A 610 -8.10 -21.17 40.87
N ILE A 611 -9.33 -20.90 40.47
CA ILE A 611 -10.55 -21.46 41.09
C ILE A 611 -10.96 -22.77 40.42
N TYR A 612 -10.27 -23.18 39.36
CA TYR A 612 -10.51 -24.41 38.63
C TYR A 612 -9.38 -25.41 38.90
N GLU A 613 -9.72 -26.70 38.91
CA GLU A 613 -8.74 -27.78 38.90
C GLU A 613 -8.07 -27.80 37.52
N GLU A 614 -6.76 -28.12 37.49
CA GLU A 614 -6.05 -28.30 36.23
C GLU A 614 -6.63 -29.49 35.45
N HIS A 615 -6.93 -29.29 34.16
CA HIS A 615 -7.31 -30.38 33.26
C HIS A 615 -6.17 -31.34 33.09
N GLN A 616 -6.46 -32.61 33.35
CA GLN A 616 -5.54 -33.70 33.08
C GLN A 616 -5.73 -34.17 31.64
N PHE A 617 -4.82 -33.83 30.75
CA PHE A 617 -4.85 -34.29 29.36
C PHE A 617 -4.24 -35.71 29.26
N GLU A 618 -4.88 -36.69 29.92
CA GLU A 618 -4.46 -38.09 29.86
C GLU A 618 -4.51 -38.59 28.41
N GLY A 619 -3.39 -39.08 27.91
CA GLY A 619 -3.23 -39.58 26.53
C GLY A 619 -2.87 -38.54 25.49
N ALA A 620 -2.82 -37.26 25.80
CA ALA A 620 -2.30 -36.26 24.88
C ALA A 620 -0.78 -36.35 24.79
N LYS A 621 -0.28 -36.67 23.59
CA LYS A 621 1.16 -36.81 23.33
C LYS A 621 1.88 -35.46 23.24
N TYR A 622 1.19 -34.43 22.82
CA TYR A 622 1.75 -33.09 22.56
C TYR A 622 0.79 -32.01 23.04
N LYS A 623 1.34 -30.87 23.48
CA LYS A 623 0.64 -29.60 23.67
C LYS A 623 1.19 -28.59 22.65
N TRP A 624 0.32 -27.80 22.05
CA TRP A 624 0.73 -26.77 21.11
C TRP A 624 1.04 -25.47 21.86
N GLY A 625 2.10 -24.81 21.47
CA GLY A 625 2.45 -23.45 21.92
C GLY A 625 2.84 -22.60 20.72
N MET A 626 2.52 -21.30 20.78
CA MET A 626 2.94 -20.34 19.77
C MET A 626 3.76 -19.25 20.44
N SER A 627 4.89 -18.92 19.84
CA SER A 627 5.74 -17.78 20.21
C SER A 627 5.81 -16.81 19.05
N ILE A 628 5.55 -15.52 19.31
CA ILE A 628 5.63 -14.44 18.34
C ILE A 628 6.78 -13.53 18.76
N ASP A 629 7.79 -13.42 17.90
CA ASP A 629 8.92 -12.51 18.12
C ASP A 629 8.48 -11.07 17.79
N LEU A 630 8.22 -10.26 18.82
CA LEU A 630 7.75 -8.90 18.69
C LEU A 630 8.82 -7.94 18.13
N SER A 631 10.11 -8.30 18.24
CA SER A 631 11.19 -7.52 17.63
C SER A 631 11.14 -7.57 16.10
N THR A 632 10.65 -8.68 15.53
CA THR A 632 10.55 -8.89 14.09
C THR A 632 9.16 -8.70 13.53
N CYS A 633 8.12 -8.65 14.38
CA CYS A 633 6.74 -8.41 13.96
C CYS A 633 6.56 -6.95 13.56
N THR A 634 6.02 -6.71 12.35
CA THR A 634 5.74 -5.36 11.82
C THR A 634 4.32 -4.88 12.07
N GLY A 635 3.39 -5.77 12.44
CA GLY A 635 1.98 -5.40 12.57
C GLY A 635 1.24 -5.25 11.24
N CYS A 636 1.70 -5.89 10.17
CA CYS A 636 1.16 -5.76 8.81
C CYS A 636 -0.25 -6.36 8.60
N ASN A 637 -0.91 -6.89 9.61
CA ASN A 637 -2.26 -7.50 9.56
C ASN A 637 -2.40 -8.75 8.68
N SER A 638 -1.33 -9.24 8.03
CA SER A 638 -1.42 -10.45 7.17
C SER A 638 -1.92 -11.68 7.91
N CYS A 639 -1.55 -11.86 9.18
CA CYS A 639 -2.01 -12.97 10.03
C CYS A 639 -3.52 -12.85 10.36
N VAL A 640 -4.02 -11.62 10.55
CA VAL A 640 -5.44 -11.37 10.80
C VAL A 640 -6.26 -11.70 9.56
N ALA A 641 -5.85 -11.17 8.38
CA ALA A 641 -6.50 -11.48 7.11
C ALA A 641 -6.42 -12.97 6.75
N ALA A 642 -5.28 -13.64 7.02
CA ALA A 642 -5.14 -15.08 6.83
C ALA A 642 -6.07 -15.90 7.74
N CYS A 643 -6.27 -15.47 8.99
CA CYS A 643 -7.21 -16.09 9.91
C CYS A 643 -8.66 -15.94 9.41
N HIS A 644 -9.02 -14.76 8.90
CA HIS A 644 -10.32 -14.54 8.27
C HIS A 644 -10.56 -15.47 7.09
N ALA A 645 -9.58 -15.59 6.20
CA ALA A 645 -9.67 -16.45 5.01
C ALA A 645 -9.75 -17.94 5.38
N GLU A 646 -8.88 -18.42 6.27
CA GLU A 646 -8.83 -19.83 6.69
C GLU A 646 -10.12 -20.27 7.39
N ASN A 647 -10.61 -19.44 8.29
CA ASN A 647 -11.76 -19.77 9.13
C ASN A 647 -13.08 -19.24 8.59
N ASN A 648 -13.06 -18.61 7.41
CA ASN A 648 -14.24 -17.97 6.80
C ASN A 648 -15.00 -17.09 7.81
N ILE A 649 -14.27 -16.23 8.53
CA ILE A 649 -14.83 -15.39 9.58
C ILE A 649 -15.82 -14.41 8.97
N PRO A 650 -17.06 -14.33 9.49
CA PRO A 650 -18.07 -13.42 8.98
C PRO A 650 -17.71 -11.95 9.29
N ILE A 651 -18.06 -11.06 8.39
CA ILE A 651 -18.11 -9.62 8.65
C ILE A 651 -19.42 -9.28 9.35
N VAL A 652 -19.36 -8.35 10.30
CA VAL A 652 -20.55 -7.94 11.08
C VAL A 652 -21.09 -6.57 10.66
N GLY A 653 -20.29 -5.76 9.96
CA GLY A 653 -20.64 -4.43 9.48
C GLY A 653 -20.37 -3.33 10.51
N LYS A 654 -20.30 -2.08 10.03
CA LYS A 654 -19.95 -0.89 10.82
C LYS A 654 -20.78 -0.75 12.10
N ASP A 655 -22.11 -0.91 12.00
CA ASP A 655 -23.02 -0.72 13.14
C ASP A 655 -22.74 -1.71 14.28
N GLN A 656 -22.29 -2.92 13.95
CA GLN A 656 -21.94 -3.92 14.97
C GLN A 656 -20.54 -3.67 15.53
N VAL A 657 -19.59 -3.21 14.73
CA VAL A 657 -18.27 -2.77 15.24
C VAL A 657 -18.41 -1.61 16.22
N LEU A 658 -19.30 -0.66 15.95
CA LEU A 658 -19.58 0.47 16.87
C LEU A 658 -20.06 0.03 18.26
N VAL A 659 -20.64 -1.17 18.39
CA VAL A 659 -21.08 -1.75 19.66
C VAL A 659 -20.20 -2.92 20.14
N GLY A 660 -19.00 -3.07 19.55
CA GLY A 660 -17.97 -4.03 19.99
C GLY A 660 -18.30 -5.49 19.69
N ARG A 661 -18.88 -5.78 18.51
CA ARG A 661 -19.28 -7.13 18.11
C ARG A 661 -18.51 -7.68 16.91
N GLU A 662 -17.36 -7.11 16.59
CA GLU A 662 -16.46 -7.66 15.60
C GLU A 662 -15.95 -9.05 16.00
N MET A 663 -15.65 -9.89 14.99
CA MET A 663 -15.35 -11.32 15.17
C MET A 663 -13.87 -11.66 14.90
N HIS A 664 -12.93 -10.79 15.25
CA HIS A 664 -11.50 -11.05 15.03
C HIS A 664 -10.94 -12.03 16.06
N TRP A 665 -10.64 -13.26 15.66
CA TRP A 665 -9.95 -14.26 16.50
C TRP A 665 -8.48 -13.94 16.72
N LEU A 666 -7.86 -13.31 15.73
CA LEU A 666 -6.56 -12.68 15.80
C LEU A 666 -6.76 -11.17 15.68
N ARG A 667 -6.09 -10.40 16.52
CA ARG A 667 -6.08 -8.95 16.43
C ARG A 667 -4.66 -8.42 16.64
N ILE A 668 -4.41 -7.22 16.17
CA ILE A 668 -3.18 -6.48 16.45
C ILE A 668 -3.54 -5.36 17.43
N ASP A 669 -3.05 -5.42 18.65
CA ASP A 669 -3.17 -4.33 19.61
C ASP A 669 -2.01 -3.35 19.45
N ARG A 670 -2.23 -2.07 19.71
CA ARG A 670 -1.20 -1.03 19.69
C ARG A 670 -1.23 -0.24 20.99
N TYR A 671 -0.08 0.18 21.43
CA TYR A 671 0.08 0.96 22.65
C TYR A 671 0.95 2.18 22.36
N PHE A 672 0.45 3.38 22.67
CA PHE A 672 1.20 4.63 22.56
C PHE A 672 1.87 4.93 23.90
N ALA A 673 3.19 5.01 23.93
CA ALA A 673 3.95 5.49 25.07
C ALA A 673 4.23 6.98 24.92
N PHE A 674 4.00 7.74 25.98
CA PHE A 674 4.19 9.18 26.01
C PHE A 674 5.29 9.57 26.98
N ALA A 675 6.11 10.54 26.59
CA ALA A 675 7.09 11.13 27.47
C ALA A 675 6.42 11.84 28.66
N LYS A 676 7.14 11.95 29.78
CA LYS A 676 6.69 12.72 30.90
C LYS A 676 7.21 14.15 30.81
N ASP A 677 6.36 15.10 31.18
CA ASP A 677 6.75 16.49 31.35
C ASP A 677 7.63 16.69 32.57
N SER A 678 8.10 17.93 32.82
CA SER A 678 8.92 18.30 33.96
C SER A 678 8.24 18.12 35.33
N HIS A 679 6.92 17.90 35.34
CA HIS A 679 6.11 17.66 36.55
C HIS A 679 5.76 16.17 36.72
N GLY A 680 6.23 15.30 35.83
CA GLY A 680 5.98 13.87 35.84
C GLY A 680 4.60 13.45 35.33
N ALA A 681 3.86 14.34 34.69
CA ALA A 681 2.63 14.02 33.94
C ALA A 681 2.95 13.58 32.51
N TYR A 682 2.15 12.68 31.95
CA TYR A 682 2.32 12.26 30.57
C TYR A 682 1.90 13.36 29.58
N ASP A 683 2.80 13.71 28.69
CA ASP A 683 2.60 14.75 27.68
C ASP A 683 2.01 14.12 26.40
N GLY A 684 0.73 14.34 26.15
CA GLY A 684 0.01 13.77 25.01
C GLY A 684 0.50 14.21 23.62
N ASP A 685 1.38 15.19 23.55
CA ASP A 685 1.99 15.67 22.30
C ASP A 685 3.34 15.01 22.03
N LYS A 686 3.96 14.43 23.05
CA LYS A 686 5.28 13.79 22.96
C LYS A 686 5.16 12.28 22.93
N LEU A 687 4.87 11.76 21.75
CA LEU A 687 4.91 10.32 21.49
C LEU A 687 6.37 9.84 21.59
N GLU A 688 6.66 8.93 22.52
CA GLU A 688 7.97 8.34 22.73
C GLU A 688 8.17 7.07 21.92
N SER A 689 7.19 6.15 21.97
CA SER A 689 7.22 4.91 21.18
C SER A 689 5.80 4.40 20.86
N VAL A 690 5.73 3.46 19.92
CA VAL A 690 4.51 2.73 19.59
C VAL A 690 4.78 1.24 19.62
N ALA A 691 4.19 0.56 20.59
CA ALA A 691 4.25 -0.89 20.67
C ALA A 691 3.12 -1.54 19.87
N ILE A 692 3.43 -2.60 19.14
CA ILE A 692 2.48 -3.38 18.34
C ILE A 692 2.56 -4.84 18.76
N GLN A 693 1.41 -5.41 19.16
CA GLN A 693 1.34 -6.76 19.71
C GLN A 693 0.21 -7.56 19.05
N PRO A 694 0.53 -8.62 18.28
CA PRO A 694 -0.46 -9.61 17.88
C PRO A 694 -1.00 -10.36 19.11
N VAL A 695 -2.31 -10.44 19.22
CA VAL A 695 -3.02 -11.13 20.30
C VAL A 695 -3.94 -12.17 19.68
N THR A 696 -3.82 -13.41 20.15
CA THR A 696 -4.61 -14.54 19.66
C THR A 696 -5.64 -14.96 20.69
N CYS A 697 -6.56 -15.80 20.30
CA CYS A 697 -7.34 -16.61 21.26
C CYS A 697 -6.36 -17.40 22.14
N HIS A 698 -6.55 -17.35 23.46
CA HIS A 698 -5.65 -17.99 24.42
C HIS A 698 -5.89 -19.50 24.59
N HIS A 699 -6.90 -20.07 23.91
CA HIS A 699 -7.28 -21.49 24.03
C HIS A 699 -7.42 -21.93 25.47
N CYS A 700 -8.22 -21.18 26.25
CA CYS A 700 -8.44 -21.44 27.67
C CYS A 700 -9.02 -22.84 27.88
N GLU A 701 -8.51 -23.59 28.85
CA GLU A 701 -8.97 -24.94 29.19
C GLU A 701 -10.39 -24.93 29.82
N ASN A 702 -10.79 -23.82 30.43
CA ASN A 702 -12.12 -23.55 30.95
C ASN A 702 -12.62 -22.25 30.30
N ALA A 703 -13.00 -22.32 29.03
CA ALA A 703 -13.32 -21.17 28.22
C ALA A 703 -14.80 -20.75 28.39
N PRO A 704 -15.13 -19.67 29.11
CA PRO A 704 -16.52 -19.25 29.27
C PRO A 704 -17.18 -18.80 27.96
N CYS A 705 -16.42 -18.39 26.98
CA CYS A 705 -16.91 -18.06 25.64
C CYS A 705 -17.41 -19.31 24.89
N GLU A 706 -16.82 -20.49 25.10
CA GLU A 706 -17.21 -21.75 24.47
C GLU A 706 -18.60 -22.20 24.95
N GLU A 707 -18.89 -22.00 26.25
CA GLU A 707 -20.16 -22.36 26.85
C GLU A 707 -21.37 -21.55 26.35
N VAL A 708 -21.12 -20.37 25.78
CA VAL A 708 -22.18 -19.44 25.33
C VAL A 708 -22.20 -19.23 23.80
N CYS A 709 -21.24 -19.76 23.08
CA CYS A 709 -21.16 -19.71 21.63
C CYS A 709 -21.80 -20.97 21.03
#